data_a113ae4e720c4b56bf0e8dd5c5046de1
#
_entry.id   a113ae4e720c4b56bf0e8dd5c5046de1
#
_cell.length_a   1.000
_cell.length_b   1.000
_cell.length_c   1.000
_cell.angle_alpha   90.00
_cell.angle_beta   90.00
_cell.angle_gamma   90.00
#
_symmetry.space_group_name_H-M   'P 1'
#
loop_
_entity.id
_entity.type
_entity.pdbx_description
1 polymer ?
#
loop_
_entity_poly.entity_id
_entity_poly.type
_entity_poly.pdbx_seq_one_letter_code
_entity_poly.pdbx_strand_id
1 'polypeptide(L)'
;MPYLHCDVETRSAIPIADCGSHRYINDTSFSLLLLSYAIDDGDVKLVDFTRGDDDTEFRELLRDPEYIKVAWNASFERGVFTHVYGDCAPPEQWRDAMVLAASCGLPLSLGQCSAALCLPQDAAKDKAGRDLIRRFCVPKKDGSFNDPAADPERWTQFCEYNRQDVVAERTIFHMLEEWMPDETEHRLWCLDARINERGVRVDRTLAAHASEMDERFKAELTEKAIALTGLDNPGSVTQVKRWLREQEGLDVMSLNKKAVADVVAQLRTEEAKEFMHLRSMLAKTSASKYDAMLRCSTDADPHVHGTMQFFGAHTGRWAGRLLQVQNLPQNHLPDLAEARELVRAGDYETLKCLYDNVPGVLSELIRTGIVPQPGCRLVVADFSAIEARVTAWLAGEEWRMEVFRNGGDIYCASASQMFHVPVVKHGENGDLRQKGKIAELALGYGGGVGALKAFGGDKPWKGMNGTMHPGMTEEEMGEIVGRWRESSPKVVALWKKLERAATLCASRHTAADTGVHGIRYEWERGIMWLRLPSGRRMAYFNAEYRDFPRRVGSGKCLTYMVLNQTTRKWERVETFGGRLVENCVQAVARDCLREAMLNLEHDGWDMRFTVHDEIVCSEPEHSGRGWERMAAQMAMPIDWAPGLLLRADGYECEFYQKD
;
A
#
# COMPACT_ATOMS: atom_id res chain seq x y z
N MET A 1 -14.04 -14.06 27.81
CA MET A 1 -13.00 -13.17 28.40
C MET A 1 -13.53 -11.75 28.30
N PRO A 2 -13.43 -10.94 29.37
CA PRO A 2 -13.84 -9.54 29.30
C PRO A 2 -12.91 -8.73 28.35
N TYR A 3 -13.43 -7.66 27.79
CA TYR A 3 -12.68 -6.73 26.97
C TYR A 3 -12.19 -5.53 27.79
N LEU A 4 -10.94 -5.16 27.63
CA LEU A 4 -10.37 -3.91 28.15
C LEU A 4 -10.18 -2.94 26.98
N HIS A 5 -11.14 -2.03 26.80
CA HIS A 5 -11.08 -0.96 25.82
C HIS A 5 -10.20 0.17 26.32
N CYS A 6 -9.31 0.71 25.50
CA CYS A 6 -8.43 1.81 25.90
C CYS A 6 -8.04 2.72 24.73
N ASP A 7 -7.78 3.98 25.07
CA ASP A 7 -7.29 5.02 24.15
C ASP A 7 -6.36 5.97 24.89
N VAL A 8 -5.34 6.48 24.21
CA VAL A 8 -4.31 7.36 24.80
C VAL A 8 -4.13 8.65 24.02
N GLU A 9 -3.89 9.75 24.77
CA GLU A 9 -3.45 11.00 24.21
C GLU A 9 -2.00 11.31 24.59
N THR A 10 -1.20 11.66 23.60
CA THR A 10 0.25 11.80 23.73
C THR A 10 0.76 13.06 23.08
N ARG A 11 1.99 13.47 23.41
CA ARG A 11 2.70 14.55 22.70
C ARG A 11 4.17 14.21 22.49
N SER A 12 4.74 14.75 21.43
CA SER A 12 6.18 14.70 21.13
C SER A 12 6.56 15.92 20.28
N ALA A 13 7.80 16.39 20.37
CA ALA A 13 8.30 17.51 19.58
C ALA A 13 8.38 17.20 18.07
N ILE A 14 8.41 15.91 17.70
CA ILE A 14 8.46 15.48 16.32
C ILE A 14 7.06 15.05 15.82
N PRO A 15 6.63 15.45 14.60
CA PRO A 15 5.32 15.10 14.10
C PRO A 15 5.22 13.61 13.75
N ILE A 16 4.23 12.91 14.32
CA ILE A 16 3.97 11.48 14.05
C ILE A 16 3.74 11.18 12.56
N ALA A 17 3.14 12.13 11.83
CA ALA A 17 2.88 11.96 10.39
C ALA A 17 4.17 11.88 9.55
N ASP A 18 5.26 12.48 10.02
CA ASP A 18 6.53 12.56 9.30
C ASP A 18 7.48 11.42 9.66
N CYS A 19 7.46 10.97 10.92
CA CYS A 19 8.44 10.02 11.45
C CYS A 19 7.87 8.63 11.81
N GLY A 20 6.54 8.48 11.84
CA GLY A 20 5.88 7.27 12.29
C GLY A 20 5.79 7.12 13.81
N SER A 21 4.92 6.20 14.26
CA SER A 21 4.61 6.04 15.69
C SER A 21 5.84 5.65 16.53
N HIS A 22 6.66 4.71 16.05
CA HIS A 22 7.81 4.24 16.82
C HIS A 22 8.81 5.36 17.10
N ARG A 23 9.21 6.14 16.08
CA ARG A 23 10.15 7.26 16.27
C ARG A 23 9.55 8.37 17.12
N TYR A 24 8.24 8.65 16.96
CA TYR A 24 7.49 9.61 17.76
C TYR A 24 7.48 9.25 19.24
N ILE A 25 7.17 7.98 19.57
CA ILE A 25 7.09 7.47 20.95
C ILE A 25 8.48 7.42 21.62
N ASN A 26 9.52 7.08 20.86
CA ASN A 26 10.90 6.97 21.39
C ASN A 26 11.69 8.28 21.34
N ASP A 27 11.04 9.41 21.04
CA ASP A 27 11.68 10.72 21.17
C ASP A 27 11.78 11.16 22.63
N THR A 28 12.88 11.82 22.99
CA THR A 28 13.13 12.29 24.36
C THR A 28 12.10 13.29 24.89
N SER A 29 11.33 13.91 23.98
CA SER A 29 10.25 14.86 24.31
C SER A 29 8.89 14.19 24.49
N PHE A 30 8.79 12.88 24.24
CA PHE A 30 7.55 12.15 24.34
C PHE A 30 6.93 12.22 25.74
N SER A 31 5.63 12.38 25.82
CA SER A 31 4.86 12.30 27.07
C SER A 31 3.50 11.68 26.81
N LEU A 32 3.12 10.71 27.64
CA LEU A 32 1.75 10.25 27.78
C LEU A 32 0.97 11.28 28.60
N LEU A 33 -0.12 11.80 28.07
CA LEU A 33 -0.92 12.84 28.70
C LEU A 33 -2.15 12.29 29.38
N LEU A 34 -2.96 11.53 28.63
CA LEU A 34 -4.23 10.96 29.08
C LEU A 34 -4.29 9.49 28.69
N LEU A 35 -4.96 8.71 29.51
CA LEU A 35 -5.36 7.34 29.25
C LEU A 35 -6.82 7.20 29.68
N SER A 36 -7.69 6.86 28.75
CA SER A 36 -9.06 6.43 29.05
C SER A 36 -9.20 4.94 28.84
N TYR A 37 -9.94 4.26 29.73
CA TYR A 37 -10.21 2.83 29.60
C TYR A 37 -11.54 2.41 30.22
N ALA A 38 -12.08 1.29 29.75
CA ALA A 38 -13.29 0.67 30.31
C ALA A 38 -13.20 -0.85 30.18
N ILE A 39 -13.85 -1.54 31.12
CA ILE A 39 -14.04 -2.99 31.04
C ILE A 39 -15.45 -3.25 30.51
N ASP A 40 -15.56 -3.98 29.40
CA ASP A 40 -16.84 -4.27 28.73
C ASP A 40 -17.71 -2.98 28.61
N ASP A 41 -18.96 -3.02 29.06
CA ASP A 41 -19.89 -1.88 29.06
C ASP A 41 -19.80 -0.98 30.32
N GLY A 42 -18.76 -1.15 31.14
CA GLY A 42 -18.57 -0.34 32.35
C GLY A 42 -18.27 1.13 32.06
N ASP A 43 -18.23 1.92 33.14
CA ASP A 43 -17.91 3.35 33.06
C ASP A 43 -16.48 3.57 32.53
N VAL A 44 -16.31 4.59 31.68
CA VAL A 44 -14.99 4.97 31.18
C VAL A 44 -14.22 5.73 32.26
N LYS A 45 -13.12 5.15 32.72
CA LYS A 45 -12.17 5.76 33.63
C LYS A 45 -11.15 6.58 32.86
N LEU A 46 -10.64 7.64 33.48
CA LEU A 46 -9.60 8.50 32.93
C LEU A 46 -8.44 8.61 33.94
N VAL A 47 -7.24 8.52 33.43
CA VAL A 47 -5.99 8.82 34.11
C VAL A 47 -5.36 10.06 33.48
N ASP A 48 -5.18 11.12 34.22
CA ASP A 48 -4.51 12.37 33.80
C ASP A 48 -3.06 12.39 34.35
N PHE A 49 -2.11 11.99 33.52
CA PHE A 49 -0.69 11.94 33.88
C PHE A 49 -0.10 13.32 34.19
N THR A 50 -0.72 14.40 33.71
CA THR A 50 -0.25 15.76 33.99
C THR A 50 -0.54 16.19 35.43
N ARG A 51 -1.46 15.49 36.10
CA ARG A 51 -1.81 15.67 37.52
C ARG A 51 -1.21 14.62 38.44
N GLY A 52 -0.61 13.58 37.85
CA GLY A 52 -0.04 12.46 38.60
C GLY A 52 -1.08 11.49 39.13
N ASP A 53 -2.19 11.29 38.39
CA ASP A 53 -3.22 10.31 38.74
C ASP A 53 -2.61 8.90 38.78
N ASP A 54 -3.14 8.04 39.64
CA ASP A 54 -2.71 6.65 39.79
C ASP A 54 -3.21 5.78 38.63
N ASP A 55 -2.31 5.08 37.98
CA ASP A 55 -2.57 4.17 36.86
C ASP A 55 -2.38 2.68 37.23
N THR A 56 -2.23 2.36 38.52
CA THR A 56 -1.91 1.01 39.01
C THR A 56 -2.96 -0.01 38.55
N GLU A 57 -4.25 0.32 38.69
CA GLU A 57 -5.35 -0.57 38.25
C GLU A 57 -5.22 -0.89 36.74
N PHE A 58 -4.97 0.10 35.90
CA PHE A 58 -4.83 -0.14 34.46
C PHE A 58 -3.64 -1.04 34.15
N ARG A 59 -2.50 -0.83 34.79
CA ARG A 59 -1.30 -1.66 34.61
C ARG A 59 -1.53 -3.13 35.01
N GLU A 60 -2.31 -3.37 36.07
CA GLU A 60 -2.70 -4.72 36.48
C GLU A 60 -3.58 -5.37 35.40
N LEU A 61 -4.62 -4.68 34.93
CA LEU A 61 -5.51 -5.13 33.86
C LEU A 61 -4.76 -5.36 32.51
N LEU A 62 -3.82 -4.49 32.18
CA LEU A 62 -3.02 -4.63 30.96
C LEU A 62 -2.21 -5.93 30.95
N ARG A 63 -1.66 -6.33 32.10
CA ARG A 63 -0.84 -7.54 32.26
C ARG A 63 -1.67 -8.81 32.47
N ASP A 64 -2.91 -8.67 32.88
CA ASP A 64 -3.78 -9.81 33.16
C ASP A 64 -4.19 -10.53 31.86
N PRO A 65 -3.81 -11.82 31.66
CA PRO A 65 -4.17 -12.58 30.48
C PRO A 65 -5.65 -12.91 30.36
N GLU A 66 -6.44 -12.74 31.42
CA GLU A 66 -7.90 -12.95 31.40
C GLU A 66 -8.64 -11.85 30.64
N TYR A 67 -7.99 -10.70 30.38
CA TYR A 67 -8.56 -9.59 29.61
C TYR A 67 -8.03 -9.56 28.19
N ILE A 68 -8.93 -9.39 27.21
CA ILE A 68 -8.58 -9.05 25.84
C ILE A 68 -8.55 -7.52 25.71
N LYS A 69 -7.41 -6.97 25.33
CA LYS A 69 -7.21 -5.53 25.13
C LYS A 69 -7.75 -5.12 23.77
N VAL A 70 -8.48 -4.02 23.72
CA VAL A 70 -9.07 -3.49 22.48
C VAL A 70 -8.71 -2.02 22.34
N ALA A 71 -8.26 -1.61 21.16
CA ALA A 71 -8.01 -0.21 20.85
C ALA A 71 -8.26 0.07 19.36
N TRP A 72 -8.45 1.33 19.02
CA TRP A 72 -8.49 1.79 17.63
C TRP A 72 -7.09 2.02 17.12
N ASN A 73 -6.56 1.14 16.25
CA ASN A 73 -5.17 1.09 15.82
C ASN A 73 -4.23 0.63 16.94
N ALA A 74 -4.54 -0.52 17.52
CA ALA A 74 -3.88 -1.11 18.68
C ALA A 74 -2.34 -1.13 18.65
N SER A 75 -1.73 -1.05 17.46
CA SER A 75 -0.28 -0.94 17.31
C SER A 75 0.30 0.33 17.94
N PHE A 76 -0.49 1.41 18.02
CA PHE A 76 -0.06 2.65 18.66
C PHE A 76 -0.04 2.51 20.19
N GLU A 77 -1.16 2.06 20.79
CA GLU A 77 -1.29 1.83 22.24
C GLU A 77 -0.24 0.84 22.72
N ARG A 78 -0.04 -0.27 21.99
CA ARG A 78 1.02 -1.25 22.28
C ARG A 78 2.40 -0.61 22.32
N GLY A 79 2.73 0.25 21.36
CA GLY A 79 3.98 1.00 21.33
C GLY A 79 4.14 1.95 22.53
N VAL A 80 3.07 2.69 22.87
CA VAL A 80 3.06 3.60 24.04
C VAL A 80 3.25 2.83 25.33
N PHE A 81 2.48 1.75 25.55
CA PHE A 81 2.58 0.96 26.80
C PHE A 81 3.93 0.24 26.91
N THR A 82 4.49 -0.27 25.81
CA THR A 82 5.85 -0.81 25.81
C THR A 82 6.87 0.25 26.25
N HIS A 83 6.77 1.47 25.73
CA HIS A 83 7.68 2.56 26.07
C HIS A 83 7.53 3.01 27.53
N VAL A 84 6.29 3.19 27.99
CA VAL A 84 5.98 3.75 29.33
C VAL A 84 6.13 2.72 30.45
N TYR A 85 5.67 1.47 30.21
CA TYR A 85 5.61 0.42 31.23
C TYR A 85 6.63 -0.70 31.04
N GLY A 86 7.37 -0.71 29.94
CA GLY A 86 8.28 -1.79 29.57
C GLY A 86 7.59 -3.08 29.10
N ASP A 87 6.27 -3.09 29.05
CA ASP A 87 5.44 -4.23 28.65
C ASP A 87 4.07 -3.76 28.16
N CYS A 88 3.49 -4.46 27.16
CA CYS A 88 2.18 -4.13 26.59
C CYS A 88 1.26 -5.35 26.40
N ALA A 89 1.53 -6.48 27.00
CA ALA A 89 0.94 -7.78 26.68
C ALA A 89 1.22 -8.24 25.22
N PRO A 90 1.26 -9.54 24.93
CA PRO A 90 1.56 -10.07 23.60
C PRO A 90 0.42 -9.77 22.61
N PRO A 91 0.69 -9.70 21.28
CA PRO A 91 -0.32 -9.39 20.28
C PRO A 91 -1.57 -10.28 20.31
N GLU A 92 -1.43 -11.53 20.74
CA GLU A 92 -2.51 -12.51 20.86
C GLU A 92 -3.62 -12.07 21.83
N GLN A 93 -3.28 -11.26 22.82
CA GLN A 93 -4.23 -10.70 23.80
C GLN A 93 -4.87 -9.38 23.35
N TRP A 94 -4.59 -8.95 22.13
CA TRP A 94 -5.14 -7.71 21.56
C TRP A 94 -6.13 -7.97 20.45
N ARG A 95 -7.07 -7.05 20.29
CA ARG A 95 -7.94 -6.91 19.11
C ARG A 95 -7.85 -5.47 18.63
N ASP A 96 -7.71 -5.30 17.35
CA ASP A 96 -7.65 -3.96 16.72
C ASP A 96 -9.03 -3.64 16.12
N ALA A 97 -9.74 -2.70 16.74
CA ALA A 97 -11.07 -2.28 16.28
C ALA A 97 -11.04 -1.61 14.90
N MET A 98 -9.94 -0.94 14.54
CA MET A 98 -9.73 -0.40 13.19
C MET A 98 -9.60 -1.52 12.15
N VAL A 99 -8.90 -2.60 12.46
CA VAL A 99 -8.78 -3.77 11.57
C VAL A 99 -10.12 -4.48 11.42
N LEU A 100 -10.89 -4.61 12.49
CA LEU A 100 -12.27 -5.14 12.44
C LEU A 100 -13.14 -4.28 11.53
N ALA A 101 -13.13 -2.96 11.68
CA ALA A 101 -13.86 -2.03 10.81
C ALA A 101 -13.40 -2.14 9.34
N ALA A 102 -12.09 -2.22 9.09
CA ALA A 102 -11.53 -2.40 7.74
C ALA A 102 -11.97 -3.71 7.09
N SER A 103 -12.04 -4.81 7.83
CA SER A 103 -12.53 -6.10 7.34
C SER A 103 -14.01 -6.05 6.94
N CYS A 104 -14.79 -5.17 7.57
CA CYS A 104 -16.17 -4.84 7.20
C CYS A 104 -16.30 -3.81 6.06
N GLY A 105 -15.18 -3.38 5.46
CA GLY A 105 -15.14 -2.42 4.35
C GLY A 105 -15.34 -0.97 4.76
N LEU A 106 -15.23 -0.65 6.05
CA LEU A 106 -15.41 0.68 6.64
C LEU A 106 -14.10 1.50 6.63
N PRO A 107 -14.19 2.83 6.80
CA PRO A 107 -13.01 3.70 6.88
C PRO A 107 -12.10 3.40 8.08
N LEU A 108 -10.78 3.59 7.90
CA LEU A 108 -9.77 3.38 8.96
C LEU A 108 -9.73 4.49 10.02
N SER A 109 -10.27 5.67 9.77
CA SER A 109 -10.35 6.74 10.76
C SER A 109 -11.56 6.54 11.65
N LEU A 110 -11.40 6.60 12.99
CA LEU A 110 -12.48 6.45 13.97
C LEU A 110 -13.66 7.39 13.65
N GLY A 111 -13.40 8.67 13.44
CA GLY A 111 -14.44 9.65 13.10
C GLY A 111 -15.14 9.38 11.77
N GLN A 112 -14.41 8.94 10.72
CA GLN A 112 -15.04 8.58 9.44
C GLN A 112 -15.84 7.28 9.54
N CYS A 113 -15.37 6.31 10.33
CA CYS A 113 -16.08 5.07 10.59
C CYS A 113 -17.38 5.33 11.37
N SER A 114 -17.32 6.12 12.43
CA SER A 114 -18.49 6.58 13.19
C SER A 114 -19.52 7.27 12.29
N ALA A 115 -19.07 8.15 11.40
CA ALA A 115 -19.96 8.82 10.44
C ALA A 115 -20.56 7.84 9.41
N ALA A 116 -19.78 6.85 8.92
CA ALA A 116 -20.25 5.83 7.99
C ALA A 116 -21.32 4.91 8.63
N LEU A 117 -21.22 4.66 9.93
CA LEU A 117 -22.18 3.89 10.73
C LEU A 117 -23.34 4.74 11.29
N CYS A 118 -23.37 6.05 10.98
CA CYS A 118 -24.38 6.98 11.48
C CYS A 118 -24.48 7.01 13.02
N LEU A 119 -23.34 6.85 13.71
CA LEU A 119 -23.33 7.02 15.16
C LEU A 119 -23.65 8.48 15.52
N PRO A 120 -24.33 8.73 16.64
CA PRO A 120 -24.68 10.07 17.07
C PRO A 120 -23.41 10.84 17.45
N GLN A 121 -22.80 11.48 16.46
CA GLN A 121 -21.68 12.39 16.62
C GLN A 121 -22.02 13.72 15.96
N ASP A 122 -21.86 14.80 16.71
CA ASP A 122 -21.91 16.14 16.14
C ASP A 122 -20.68 16.34 15.25
N ALA A 123 -20.89 16.68 13.99
CA ALA A 123 -19.80 17.10 13.08
C ALA A 123 -18.95 18.25 13.68
N ALA A 124 -19.50 19.02 14.63
CA ALA A 124 -18.83 20.02 15.43
C ALA A 124 -17.80 19.42 16.41
N LYS A 125 -18.03 18.19 16.95
CA LYS A 125 -17.08 17.52 17.87
C LYS A 125 -15.76 17.16 17.18
N ASP A 126 -15.79 16.62 15.98
CA ASP A 126 -14.58 16.24 15.23
C ASP A 126 -13.64 17.42 14.93
N LYS A 127 -14.21 18.62 14.67
CA LYS A 127 -13.43 19.85 14.52
C LYS A 127 -12.85 20.34 15.86
N ALA A 128 -13.63 20.28 16.93
CA ALA A 128 -13.18 20.67 18.27
C ALA A 128 -12.06 19.75 18.77
N GLY A 129 -12.16 18.43 18.57
CA GLY A 129 -11.13 17.46 18.93
C GLY A 129 -9.78 17.75 18.24
N ARG A 130 -9.79 17.99 16.94
CA ARG A 130 -8.57 18.37 16.19
C ARG A 130 -7.91 19.66 16.70
N ASP A 131 -8.70 20.63 17.12
CA ASP A 131 -8.17 21.88 17.68
C ASP A 131 -7.56 21.65 19.09
N LEU A 132 -8.13 20.74 19.89
CA LEU A 132 -7.60 20.33 21.19
C LEU A 132 -6.28 19.55 21.05
N ILE A 133 -6.23 18.57 20.14
CA ILE A 133 -4.99 17.85 19.79
C ILE A 133 -3.90 18.84 19.34
N ARG A 134 -4.23 19.76 18.42
CA ARG A 134 -3.27 20.78 17.98
C ARG A 134 -2.77 21.64 19.14
N ARG A 135 -3.64 21.94 20.10
CA ARG A 135 -3.30 22.78 21.25
C ARG A 135 -2.37 22.09 22.23
N PHE A 136 -2.65 20.84 22.60
CA PHE A 136 -1.95 20.18 23.71
C PHE A 136 -0.89 19.17 23.24
N CYS A 137 -1.05 18.59 22.05
CA CYS A 137 -0.16 17.53 21.55
C CYS A 137 0.86 18.03 20.52
N VAL A 138 0.64 19.20 19.88
CA VAL A 138 1.55 19.75 18.88
C VAL A 138 2.41 20.87 19.50
N PRO A 139 3.74 20.85 19.33
CA PRO A 139 4.60 21.89 19.88
C PRO A 139 4.37 23.24 19.21
N LYS A 140 4.62 24.32 19.94
CA LYS A 140 4.69 25.68 19.40
C LYS A 140 5.94 25.85 18.54
N LYS A 141 6.05 26.99 17.87
CA LYS A 141 7.22 27.33 17.04
C LYS A 141 8.56 27.37 17.83
N ASP A 142 8.50 27.62 19.13
CA ASP A 142 9.64 27.63 20.04
C ASP A 142 9.95 26.24 20.63
N GLY A 143 9.25 25.21 20.21
CA GLY A 143 9.38 23.83 20.68
C GLY A 143 8.68 23.54 22.01
N SER A 144 8.09 24.54 22.68
CA SER A 144 7.33 24.34 23.92
C SER A 144 5.92 23.84 23.67
N PHE A 145 5.31 23.22 24.68
CA PHE A 145 3.89 22.81 24.65
C PHE A 145 3.04 23.78 25.48
N ASN A 146 1.73 23.77 25.23
CA ASN A 146 0.81 24.46 26.12
C ASN A 146 0.69 23.67 27.42
N ASP A 147 0.72 24.41 28.53
CA ASP A 147 0.49 23.83 29.85
C ASP A 147 -1.01 23.62 30.06
N PRO A 148 -1.46 22.38 30.40
CA PRO A 148 -2.85 22.09 30.77
C PRO A 148 -3.39 22.99 31.87
N ALA A 149 -2.55 23.31 32.87
CA ALA A 149 -2.95 24.15 34.00
C ALA A 149 -3.22 25.61 33.60
N ALA A 150 -2.66 26.08 32.49
CA ALA A 150 -2.91 27.43 31.98
C ALA A 150 -4.25 27.56 31.21
N ASP A 151 -4.91 26.46 30.85
CA ASP A 151 -6.19 26.45 30.16
C ASP A 151 -7.06 25.28 30.64
N PRO A 152 -7.52 25.30 31.90
CA PRO A 152 -8.20 24.17 32.53
C PRO A 152 -9.57 23.84 31.87
N GLU A 153 -10.23 24.82 31.29
CA GLU A 153 -11.51 24.58 30.60
C GLU A 153 -11.31 23.72 29.34
N ARG A 154 -10.36 24.08 28.47
CA ARG A 154 -10.05 23.30 27.29
C ARG A 154 -9.39 21.95 27.63
N TRP A 155 -8.62 21.90 28.73
CA TRP A 155 -8.08 20.63 29.21
C TRP A 155 -9.20 19.68 29.62
N THR A 156 -10.21 20.15 30.34
CA THR A 156 -11.40 19.37 30.69
C THR A 156 -12.13 18.86 29.43
N GLN A 157 -12.26 19.71 28.41
CA GLN A 157 -12.83 19.29 27.12
C GLN A 157 -11.97 18.21 26.45
N PHE A 158 -10.64 18.29 26.57
CA PHE A 158 -9.72 17.29 26.01
C PHE A 158 -9.78 15.96 26.75
N CYS A 159 -9.92 15.99 28.08
CA CYS A 159 -10.19 14.79 28.88
C CYS A 159 -11.50 14.11 28.47
N GLU A 160 -12.56 14.88 28.22
CA GLU A 160 -13.84 14.34 27.77
C GLU A 160 -13.75 13.81 26.33
N TYR A 161 -12.97 14.44 25.47
CA TYR A 161 -12.69 13.97 24.11
C TYR A 161 -12.05 12.57 24.15
N ASN A 162 -11.01 12.36 24.96
CA ASN A 162 -10.35 11.05 25.10
C ASN A 162 -11.30 9.97 25.64
N ARG A 163 -12.18 10.29 26.63
CA ARG A 163 -13.23 9.37 27.08
C ARG A 163 -14.20 9.01 25.97
N GLN A 164 -14.59 10.00 25.17
CA GLN A 164 -15.54 9.80 24.08
C GLN A 164 -14.96 8.91 22.96
N ASP A 165 -13.62 8.95 22.74
CA ASP A 165 -12.98 8.08 21.74
C ASP A 165 -13.06 6.60 22.18
N VAL A 166 -12.91 6.28 23.47
CA VAL A 166 -13.18 4.92 24.01
C VAL A 166 -14.64 4.53 23.84
N VAL A 167 -15.59 5.44 24.10
CA VAL A 167 -17.02 5.16 23.91
C VAL A 167 -17.33 4.87 22.44
N ALA A 168 -16.77 5.65 21.53
CA ALA A 168 -16.99 5.50 20.10
C ALA A 168 -16.36 4.19 19.57
N GLU A 169 -15.10 3.91 19.96
CA GLU A 169 -14.38 2.68 19.61
C GLU A 169 -15.16 1.45 20.07
N ARG A 170 -15.52 1.39 21.36
CA ARG A 170 -16.30 0.30 21.98
C ARG A 170 -17.64 0.09 21.28
N THR A 171 -18.36 1.17 20.99
CA THR A 171 -19.64 1.10 20.28
C THR A 171 -19.47 0.46 18.89
N ILE A 172 -18.46 0.88 18.14
CA ILE A 172 -18.15 0.29 16.82
C ILE A 172 -17.76 -1.17 16.98
N PHE A 173 -16.91 -1.49 17.93
CA PHE A 173 -16.46 -2.85 18.20
C PHE A 173 -17.65 -3.78 18.46
N HIS A 174 -18.55 -3.44 19.36
CA HIS A 174 -19.76 -4.25 19.65
C HIS A 174 -20.72 -4.35 18.46
N MET A 175 -20.82 -3.30 17.63
CA MET A 175 -21.62 -3.37 16.40
C MET A 175 -21.08 -4.36 15.38
N LEU A 176 -19.77 -4.59 15.39
CA LEU A 176 -19.06 -5.35 14.37
C LEU A 176 -18.50 -6.69 14.87
N GLU A 177 -18.48 -6.96 16.17
CA GLU A 177 -17.78 -8.11 16.78
C GLU A 177 -18.26 -9.48 16.25
N GLU A 178 -19.52 -9.62 15.84
CA GLU A 178 -20.02 -10.84 15.23
C GLU A 178 -19.37 -11.17 13.87
N TRP A 179 -18.75 -10.17 13.23
CA TRP A 179 -18.00 -10.30 11.96
C TRP A 179 -16.49 -10.29 12.18
N MET A 180 -16.04 -10.50 13.40
CA MET A 180 -14.61 -10.56 13.71
C MET A 180 -13.91 -11.57 12.79
N PRO A 181 -12.75 -11.22 12.22
CA PRO A 181 -11.93 -12.15 11.47
C PRO A 181 -11.62 -13.42 12.26
N ASP A 182 -11.49 -14.54 11.56
CA ASP A 182 -11.19 -15.82 12.18
C ASP A 182 -9.80 -15.86 12.84
N GLU A 183 -9.53 -16.94 13.59
CA GLU A 183 -8.27 -17.12 14.31
C GLU A 183 -7.04 -17.12 13.37
N THR A 184 -7.18 -17.57 12.14
CA THR A 184 -6.08 -17.54 11.14
C THR A 184 -5.73 -16.11 10.75
N GLU A 185 -6.75 -15.26 10.52
CA GLU A 185 -6.54 -13.83 10.25
C GLU A 185 -5.97 -13.11 11.48
N HIS A 186 -6.42 -13.48 12.69
CA HIS A 186 -5.86 -12.90 13.91
C HIS A 186 -4.39 -13.29 14.09
N ARG A 187 -4.01 -14.55 13.87
CA ARG A 187 -2.61 -14.98 13.88
C ARG A 187 -1.77 -14.21 12.87
N LEU A 188 -2.30 -13.96 11.68
CA LEU A 188 -1.63 -13.15 10.67
C LEU A 188 -1.46 -11.68 11.12
N TRP A 189 -2.47 -11.11 11.79
CA TRP A 189 -2.35 -9.78 12.37
C TRP A 189 -1.28 -9.73 13.48
N CYS A 190 -1.20 -10.75 14.31
CA CYS A 190 -0.14 -10.87 15.32
C CYS A 190 1.24 -10.95 14.68
N LEU A 191 1.38 -11.68 13.58
CA LEU A 191 2.62 -11.74 12.82
C LEU A 191 2.97 -10.38 12.20
N ASP A 192 1.99 -9.70 11.59
CA ASP A 192 2.16 -8.35 11.04
C ASP A 192 2.61 -7.35 12.10
N ALA A 193 2.02 -7.40 13.30
CA ALA A 193 2.44 -6.57 14.43
C ALA A 193 3.92 -6.79 14.76
N ARG A 194 4.36 -8.05 14.86
CA ARG A 194 5.77 -8.40 15.11
C ARG A 194 6.70 -7.95 13.98
N ILE A 195 6.29 -8.09 12.71
CA ILE A 195 7.07 -7.62 11.56
C ILE A 195 7.23 -6.09 11.61
N ASN A 196 6.16 -5.36 11.88
CA ASN A 196 6.19 -3.91 12.02
C ASN A 196 7.01 -3.45 13.24
N GLU A 197 6.97 -4.20 14.34
CA GLU A 197 7.79 -3.96 15.55
C GLU A 197 9.28 -4.24 15.30
N ARG A 198 9.65 -5.26 14.49
CA ARG A 198 11.05 -5.53 14.09
C ARG A 198 11.62 -4.43 13.20
N GLY A 199 10.79 -3.86 12.34
CA GLY A 199 11.15 -2.82 11.39
C GLY A 199 12.06 -3.26 10.25
N VAL A 200 12.24 -2.35 9.31
CA VAL A 200 13.07 -2.48 8.10
C VAL A 200 14.35 -1.70 8.30
N ARG A 201 15.49 -2.40 8.30
CA ARG A 201 16.80 -1.76 8.48
C ARG A 201 17.20 -0.96 7.24
N VAL A 202 17.70 0.26 7.45
CA VAL A 202 18.11 1.17 6.38
C VAL A 202 19.59 1.59 6.54
N ASP A 203 20.26 1.79 5.40
CA ASP A 203 21.60 2.37 5.31
C ASP A 203 21.49 3.89 5.42
N ARG A 204 21.59 4.40 6.65
CA ARG A 204 21.47 5.83 6.93
C ARG A 204 22.60 6.67 6.30
N THR A 205 23.79 6.09 6.15
CA THR A 205 24.92 6.77 5.49
C THR A 205 24.60 6.99 4.02
N LEU A 206 24.15 5.95 3.32
CA LEU A 206 23.68 6.07 1.94
C LEU A 206 22.55 7.10 1.83
N ALA A 207 21.57 7.04 2.72
CA ALA A 207 20.42 7.93 2.70
C ALA A 207 20.81 9.41 2.91
N ALA A 208 21.72 9.68 3.84
CA ALA A 208 22.21 11.05 4.11
C ALA A 208 22.97 11.63 2.91
N HIS A 209 23.93 10.89 2.38
CA HIS A 209 24.69 11.36 1.22
C HIS A 209 23.81 11.48 -0.04
N ALA A 210 22.86 10.57 -0.25
CA ALA A 210 21.91 10.67 -1.38
C ALA A 210 21.03 11.93 -1.28
N SER A 211 20.55 12.29 -0.08
CA SER A 211 19.78 13.51 0.15
C SER A 211 20.65 14.76 -0.10
N GLU A 212 21.88 14.80 0.42
CA GLU A 212 22.82 15.89 0.22
C GLU A 212 23.18 16.07 -1.27
N MET A 213 23.45 14.97 -1.98
CA MET A 213 23.75 15.00 -3.42
C MET A 213 22.57 15.52 -4.25
N ASP A 214 21.34 15.12 -3.92
CA ASP A 214 20.12 15.60 -4.58
C ASP A 214 19.93 17.11 -4.35
N GLU A 215 20.11 17.58 -3.13
CA GLU A 215 20.04 19.00 -2.79
C GLU A 215 21.08 19.82 -3.54
N ARG A 216 22.33 19.35 -3.56
CA ARG A 216 23.42 19.98 -4.29
C ARG A 216 23.13 20.05 -5.78
N PHE A 217 22.71 18.96 -6.39
CA PHE A 217 22.38 18.90 -7.82
C PHE A 217 21.21 19.84 -8.17
N LYS A 218 20.17 19.86 -7.33
CA LYS A 218 19.02 20.77 -7.49
C LYS A 218 19.42 22.24 -7.37
N ALA A 219 20.33 22.58 -6.47
CA ALA A 219 20.85 23.93 -6.35
C ALA A 219 21.56 24.36 -7.64
N GLU A 220 22.45 23.52 -8.16
CA GLU A 220 23.18 23.78 -9.44
C GLU A 220 22.20 23.93 -10.62
N LEU A 221 21.18 23.07 -10.72
CA LEU A 221 20.17 23.17 -11.77
C LEU A 221 19.29 24.43 -11.63
N THR A 222 18.99 24.82 -10.40
CA THR A 222 18.21 26.03 -10.12
C THR A 222 18.98 27.28 -10.55
N GLU A 223 20.27 27.37 -10.23
CA GLU A 223 21.16 28.44 -10.70
C GLU A 223 21.20 28.52 -12.24
N LYS A 224 21.36 27.38 -12.92
CA LYS A 224 21.31 27.31 -14.39
C LYS A 224 19.97 27.77 -14.95
N ALA A 225 18.87 27.32 -14.35
CA ALA A 225 17.51 27.70 -14.77
C ALA A 225 17.23 29.18 -14.57
N ILE A 226 17.73 29.78 -13.49
CA ILE A 226 17.65 31.24 -13.22
C ILE A 226 18.48 32.00 -14.26
N ALA A 227 19.72 31.56 -14.52
CA ALA A 227 20.59 32.20 -15.50
C ALA A 227 19.99 32.19 -16.93
N LEU A 228 19.31 31.07 -17.27
CA LEU A 228 18.69 30.89 -18.59
C LEU A 228 17.41 31.73 -18.76
N THR A 229 16.61 31.84 -17.71
CA THR A 229 15.23 32.39 -17.81
C THR A 229 15.05 33.77 -17.17
N GLY A 230 15.92 34.17 -16.26
CA GLY A 230 15.77 35.36 -15.42
C GLY A 230 14.62 35.26 -14.39
N LEU A 231 14.07 34.05 -14.16
CA LEU A 231 12.99 33.84 -13.19
C LEU A 231 13.56 33.78 -11.76
N ASP A 232 12.88 34.43 -10.81
CA ASP A 232 13.25 34.35 -9.40
C ASP A 232 13.04 32.93 -8.83
N ASN A 233 12.02 32.22 -9.32
CA ASN A 233 11.69 30.85 -8.93
C ASN A 233 11.30 30.00 -10.12
N PRO A 234 12.26 29.26 -10.73
CA PRO A 234 12.00 28.34 -11.84
C PRO A 234 11.04 27.17 -11.51
N GLY A 235 10.82 26.88 -10.22
CA GLY A 235 9.83 25.91 -9.75
C GLY A 235 8.40 26.42 -9.77
N SER A 236 8.19 27.75 -9.76
CA SER A 236 6.85 28.36 -9.69
C SER A 236 6.06 28.17 -10.99
N VAL A 237 4.99 27.38 -10.91
CA VAL A 237 4.09 27.14 -12.07
C VAL A 237 3.59 28.45 -12.67
N THR A 238 3.29 29.45 -11.85
CA THR A 238 2.79 30.75 -12.31
C THR A 238 3.87 31.53 -13.07
N GLN A 239 5.10 31.58 -12.56
CA GLN A 239 6.20 32.28 -13.24
C GLN A 239 6.57 31.58 -14.55
N VAL A 240 6.63 30.24 -14.56
CA VAL A 240 6.94 29.46 -15.75
C VAL A 240 5.89 29.63 -16.85
N LYS A 241 4.60 29.62 -16.52
CA LYS A 241 3.53 29.87 -17.51
C LYS A 241 3.63 31.27 -18.13
N ARG A 242 3.92 32.29 -17.29
CA ARG A 242 4.12 33.65 -17.78
C ARG A 242 5.32 33.72 -18.72
N TRP A 243 6.45 33.13 -18.34
CA TRP A 243 7.67 33.10 -19.15
C TRP A 243 7.45 32.39 -20.49
N LEU A 244 6.77 31.22 -20.51
CA LEU A 244 6.44 30.50 -21.75
C LEU A 244 5.52 31.32 -22.67
N ARG A 245 4.59 32.11 -22.10
CA ARG A 245 3.75 33.02 -22.89
C ARG A 245 4.57 34.15 -23.51
N GLU A 246 5.49 34.73 -22.75
CA GLU A 246 6.33 35.85 -23.20
C GLU A 246 7.39 35.40 -24.23
N GLN A 247 8.03 34.24 -24.03
CA GLN A 247 9.14 33.78 -24.90
C GLN A 247 8.66 32.95 -26.08
N GLU A 248 7.66 32.10 -25.90
CA GLU A 248 7.22 31.14 -26.94
C GLU A 248 5.84 31.49 -27.54
N GLY A 249 5.12 32.43 -26.92
CA GLY A 249 3.74 32.74 -27.29
C GLY A 249 2.74 31.65 -26.91
N LEU A 250 3.15 30.73 -26.02
CA LEU A 250 2.34 29.57 -25.61
C LEU A 250 1.56 29.87 -24.35
N ASP A 251 0.21 29.77 -24.44
CA ASP A 251 -0.68 29.86 -23.26
C ASP A 251 -0.93 28.46 -22.69
N VAL A 252 -0.16 28.10 -21.65
CA VAL A 252 -0.14 26.75 -21.09
C VAL A 252 -1.15 26.65 -19.94
N MET A 253 -2.17 25.79 -20.11
CA MET A 253 -3.21 25.57 -19.09
C MET A 253 -2.71 24.74 -17.89
N SER A 254 -1.83 23.77 -18.13
CA SER A 254 -1.28 22.87 -17.10
C SER A 254 0.16 22.50 -17.38
N LEU A 255 0.97 22.35 -16.31
CA LEU A 255 2.34 21.83 -16.35
C LEU A 255 2.45 20.51 -15.53
N ASN A 256 1.35 19.75 -15.43
CA ASN A 256 1.40 18.42 -14.82
C ASN A 256 2.15 17.42 -15.73
N LYS A 257 2.52 16.27 -15.18
CA LYS A 257 3.33 15.24 -15.87
C LYS A 257 2.78 14.81 -17.25
N LYS A 258 1.44 14.85 -17.43
CA LYS A 258 0.80 14.48 -18.71
C LYS A 258 0.89 15.63 -19.74
N ALA A 259 0.68 16.86 -19.29
CA ALA A 259 0.67 18.03 -20.18
C ALA A 259 2.07 18.49 -20.59
N VAL A 260 3.11 18.24 -19.77
CA VAL A 260 4.49 18.69 -20.06
C VAL A 260 5.01 18.16 -21.40
N ALA A 261 4.72 16.90 -21.75
CA ALA A 261 5.17 16.34 -23.04
C ALA A 261 4.60 17.10 -24.25
N ASP A 262 3.31 17.44 -24.18
CA ASP A 262 2.63 18.21 -25.24
C ASP A 262 3.14 19.65 -25.30
N VAL A 263 3.48 20.25 -24.15
CA VAL A 263 4.09 21.58 -24.08
C VAL A 263 5.46 21.57 -24.72
N VAL A 264 6.32 20.61 -24.36
CA VAL A 264 7.69 20.49 -24.91
C VAL A 264 7.68 20.29 -26.43
N ALA A 265 6.71 19.51 -26.96
CA ALA A 265 6.57 19.31 -28.41
C ALA A 265 6.21 20.60 -29.19
N GLN A 266 5.66 21.62 -28.52
CA GLN A 266 5.27 22.91 -29.12
C GLN A 266 6.34 24.00 -29.00
N LEU A 267 7.42 23.75 -28.21
CA LEU A 267 8.49 24.72 -28.01
C LEU A 267 9.33 24.91 -29.27
N ARG A 268 9.67 26.17 -29.57
CA ARG A 268 10.41 26.56 -30.75
C ARG A 268 11.90 26.83 -30.48
N THR A 269 12.20 27.46 -29.34
CA THR A 269 13.57 27.82 -28.97
C THR A 269 14.26 26.68 -28.21
N GLU A 270 15.55 26.53 -28.42
CA GLU A 270 16.38 25.56 -27.69
C GLU A 270 16.47 25.93 -26.20
N GLU A 271 16.46 27.23 -25.86
CA GLU A 271 16.44 27.73 -24.48
C GLU A 271 15.21 27.26 -23.75
N ALA A 272 14.02 27.32 -24.36
CA ALA A 272 12.80 26.85 -23.75
C ALA A 272 12.77 25.31 -23.57
N LYS A 273 13.32 24.56 -24.52
CA LYS A 273 13.48 23.11 -24.42
C LYS A 273 14.43 22.74 -23.28
N GLU A 274 15.59 23.39 -23.22
CA GLU A 274 16.59 23.21 -22.18
C GLU A 274 16.00 23.56 -20.80
N PHE A 275 15.33 24.70 -20.67
CA PHE A 275 14.66 25.09 -19.43
C PHE A 275 13.61 24.05 -18.98
N MET A 276 12.77 23.56 -19.89
CA MET A 276 11.78 22.54 -19.55
C MET A 276 12.43 21.20 -19.19
N HIS A 277 13.58 20.88 -19.77
CA HIS A 277 14.38 19.72 -19.38
C HIS A 277 14.96 19.88 -17.97
N LEU A 278 15.62 21.01 -17.65
CA LEU A 278 16.10 21.33 -16.31
C LEU A 278 14.97 21.25 -15.27
N ARG A 279 13.81 21.86 -15.60
CA ARG A 279 12.63 21.82 -14.74
C ARG A 279 12.10 20.38 -14.52
N SER A 280 12.18 19.52 -15.52
CA SER A 280 11.74 18.12 -15.37
C SER A 280 12.64 17.34 -14.39
N MET A 281 13.93 17.66 -14.36
CA MET A 281 14.88 17.08 -13.40
C MET A 281 14.64 17.65 -11.98
N LEU A 282 14.43 18.96 -11.85
CA LEU A 282 14.09 19.60 -10.57
C LEU A 282 12.78 19.07 -9.96
N ALA A 283 11.82 18.66 -10.78
CA ALA A 283 10.53 18.14 -10.33
C ALA A 283 10.60 16.69 -9.83
N LYS A 284 11.73 16.00 -9.94
CA LYS A 284 11.88 14.64 -9.39
C LYS A 284 11.90 14.68 -7.86
N THR A 285 11.05 13.87 -7.24
CA THR A 285 10.86 13.81 -5.78
C THR A 285 11.42 12.54 -5.14
N SER A 286 12.21 11.77 -5.88
CA SER A 286 12.73 10.47 -5.42
C SER A 286 13.56 10.56 -4.14
N ALA A 287 14.31 11.66 -3.94
CA ALA A 287 15.07 11.90 -2.72
C ALA A 287 14.21 11.92 -1.44
N SER A 288 12.92 12.26 -1.54
CA SER A 288 12.00 12.23 -0.39
C SER A 288 11.95 10.87 0.33
N LYS A 289 12.33 9.77 -0.34
CA LYS A 289 12.42 8.44 0.29
C LYS A 289 13.64 8.31 1.20
N TYR A 290 14.76 8.90 0.82
CA TYR A 290 15.96 8.98 1.68
C TYR A 290 15.67 9.84 2.91
N ASP A 291 15.01 10.98 2.73
CA ASP A 291 14.58 11.82 3.86
C ASP A 291 13.63 11.06 4.80
N ALA A 292 12.73 10.24 4.25
CA ALA A 292 11.87 9.39 5.06
C ALA A 292 12.66 8.33 5.84
N MET A 293 13.68 7.70 5.23
CA MET A 293 14.59 6.78 5.94
C MET A 293 15.24 7.47 7.14
N LEU A 294 15.75 8.68 6.93
CA LEU A 294 16.44 9.46 7.98
C LEU A 294 15.48 9.92 9.09
N ARG A 295 14.30 10.43 8.72
CA ARG A 295 13.31 10.91 9.70
C ARG A 295 12.69 9.80 10.53
N CYS A 296 12.49 8.61 9.94
CA CYS A 296 11.82 7.49 10.60
C CYS A 296 12.77 6.57 11.37
N SER A 297 14.08 6.78 11.32
CA SER A 297 15.11 6.00 12.02
C SER A 297 16.12 6.90 12.70
N THR A 298 16.98 6.34 13.55
CA THR A 298 18.11 7.02 14.21
C THR A 298 19.39 6.22 14.05
N ASP A 299 20.55 6.80 14.42
CA ASP A 299 21.81 6.04 14.39
C ASP A 299 21.82 4.93 15.44
N ALA A 300 21.14 5.14 16.57
CA ALA A 300 20.98 4.13 17.61
C ALA A 300 20.00 3.01 17.19
N ASP A 301 18.99 3.35 16.38
CA ASP A 301 18.03 2.42 15.84
C ASP A 301 17.83 2.69 14.33
N PRO A 302 18.61 2.03 13.45
CA PRO A 302 18.55 2.23 12.01
C PRO A 302 17.38 1.50 11.34
N HIS A 303 16.28 1.26 12.06
CA HIS A 303 15.09 0.61 11.53
C HIS A 303 13.94 1.60 11.32
N VAL A 304 13.21 1.41 10.26
CA VAL A 304 11.93 2.07 10.03
C VAL A 304 10.81 1.09 10.42
N HIS A 305 10.14 1.38 11.51
CA HIS A 305 9.06 0.57 12.07
C HIS A 305 7.70 0.97 11.50
N GLY A 306 6.73 0.04 11.47
CA GLY A 306 5.37 0.35 11.03
C GLY A 306 5.26 0.65 9.53
N THR A 307 6.02 -0.05 8.69
CA THR A 307 6.05 0.17 7.24
C THR A 307 4.85 -0.41 6.50
N MET A 308 4.05 -1.26 7.14
CA MET A 308 2.91 -1.97 6.55
C MET A 308 1.62 -1.69 7.31
N GLN A 309 0.54 -1.42 6.59
CA GLN A 309 -0.82 -1.28 7.11
C GLN A 309 -1.61 -2.54 6.80
N PHE A 310 -1.95 -3.32 7.84
CA PHE A 310 -2.82 -4.47 7.73
C PHE A 310 -4.22 -4.06 7.25
N PHE A 311 -4.85 -4.82 6.35
CA PHE A 311 -6.11 -4.46 5.70
C PHE A 311 -6.12 -3.05 5.08
N GLY A 312 -4.98 -2.59 4.56
CA GLY A 312 -4.85 -1.28 3.94
C GLY A 312 -5.60 -1.12 2.61
N ALA A 313 -5.99 -2.24 1.98
CA ALA A 313 -6.80 -2.28 0.77
C ALA A 313 -8.09 -3.07 1.00
N HIS A 314 -9.14 -2.76 0.23
CA HIS A 314 -10.45 -3.42 0.30
C HIS A 314 -10.39 -4.96 0.15
N THR A 315 -9.43 -5.48 -0.61
CA THR A 315 -9.19 -6.92 -0.81
C THR A 315 -8.49 -7.62 0.37
N GLY A 316 -8.09 -6.85 1.39
CA GLY A 316 -7.30 -7.32 2.53
C GLY A 316 -5.79 -7.28 2.33
N ARG A 317 -5.30 -6.80 1.17
CA ARG A 317 -3.88 -6.56 0.93
C ARG A 317 -3.34 -5.46 1.83
N TRP A 318 -2.04 -5.53 2.13
CA TRP A 318 -1.33 -4.48 2.86
C TRP A 318 -1.21 -3.20 2.03
N ALA A 319 -1.21 -2.06 2.69
CA ALA A 319 -0.77 -0.81 2.11
C ALA A 319 0.55 -0.36 2.73
N GLY A 320 1.43 0.23 1.91
CA GLY A 320 2.70 0.77 2.40
C GLY A 320 2.51 2.06 3.18
N ARG A 321 3.25 2.18 4.28
CA ARG A 321 3.36 3.40 5.10
C ARG A 321 4.80 3.88 5.14
N LEU A 322 5.03 5.12 5.50
CA LEU A 322 6.35 5.75 5.64
C LEU A 322 7.21 5.58 4.38
N LEU A 323 8.06 4.57 4.33
CA LEU A 323 8.86 4.25 3.13
C LEU A 323 8.02 3.83 1.94
N GLN A 324 6.82 3.25 2.18
CA GLN A 324 5.96 2.69 1.14
C GLN A 324 6.73 1.71 0.25
N VAL A 325 7.30 0.68 0.86
CA VAL A 325 8.17 -0.31 0.19
C VAL A 325 7.54 -0.91 -1.07
N GLN A 326 6.19 -1.02 -1.12
CA GLN A 326 5.44 -1.50 -2.27
C GLN A 326 5.53 -0.59 -3.52
N ASN A 327 5.90 0.69 -3.33
CA ASN A 327 5.90 1.71 -4.38
C ASN A 327 7.30 2.23 -4.71
N LEU A 328 8.36 1.54 -4.28
CA LEU A 328 9.72 1.94 -4.60
C LEU A 328 10.03 1.69 -6.10
N PRO A 329 10.79 2.58 -6.75
CA PRO A 329 11.20 2.40 -8.15
C PRO A 329 11.94 1.08 -8.37
N GLN A 330 11.84 0.52 -9.58
CA GLN A 330 12.64 -0.63 -9.97
C GLN A 330 14.07 -0.19 -10.31
N ASN A 331 15.01 -1.12 -10.17
CA ASN A 331 16.41 -0.92 -10.51
C ASN A 331 16.65 -1.37 -11.97
N HIS A 332 17.30 -0.54 -12.77
CA HIS A 332 17.64 -0.83 -14.17
C HIS A 332 19.10 -0.48 -14.50
N LEU A 333 19.83 0.10 -13.53
CA LEU A 333 21.25 0.40 -13.71
C LEU A 333 22.06 -0.90 -13.78
N PRO A 334 22.86 -1.13 -14.82
CA PRO A 334 23.68 -2.32 -14.97
C PRO A 334 24.84 -2.38 -13.96
N ASP A 335 25.27 -1.22 -13.46
CA ASP A 335 26.35 -0.97 -12.52
C ASP A 335 25.81 -0.48 -11.16
N LEU A 336 24.70 -1.10 -10.70
CA LEU A 336 23.95 -0.68 -9.52
C LEU A 336 24.82 -0.66 -8.25
N ALA A 337 25.68 -1.66 -8.06
CA ALA A 337 26.54 -1.77 -6.88
C ALA A 337 27.61 -0.69 -6.85
N GLU A 338 28.23 -0.40 -7.98
CA GLU A 338 29.23 0.65 -8.14
C GLU A 338 28.62 2.04 -7.89
N ALA A 339 27.48 2.33 -8.49
CA ALA A 339 26.75 3.58 -8.27
C ALA A 339 26.37 3.75 -6.79
N ARG A 340 25.93 2.65 -6.14
CA ARG A 340 25.62 2.63 -4.70
C ARG A 340 26.82 2.99 -3.84
N GLU A 341 27.98 2.41 -4.12
CA GLU A 341 29.19 2.69 -3.33
C GLU A 341 29.68 4.14 -3.50
N LEU A 342 29.57 4.73 -4.70
CA LEU A 342 29.87 6.15 -4.93
C LEU A 342 28.97 7.06 -4.08
N VAL A 343 27.67 6.79 -4.07
CA VAL A 343 26.72 7.56 -3.24
C VAL A 343 27.00 7.34 -1.77
N ARG A 344 27.24 6.10 -1.34
CA ARG A 344 27.55 5.77 0.05
C ARG A 344 28.84 6.41 0.54
N ALA A 345 29.84 6.54 -0.34
CA ALA A 345 31.10 7.24 -0.07
C ALA A 345 30.96 8.77 -0.05
N GLY A 346 29.87 9.34 -0.53
CA GLY A 346 29.69 10.80 -0.65
C GLY A 346 30.42 11.41 -1.87
N ASP A 347 30.84 10.59 -2.84
CA ASP A 347 31.62 11.05 -4.00
C ASP A 347 30.71 11.61 -5.11
N TYR A 348 30.20 12.81 -4.88
CA TYR A 348 29.32 13.52 -5.80
C TYR A 348 29.99 13.84 -7.15
N GLU A 349 31.25 14.22 -7.15
CA GLU A 349 31.96 14.65 -8.38
C GLU A 349 32.14 13.46 -9.34
N THR A 350 32.55 12.31 -8.83
CA THR A 350 32.66 11.09 -9.62
C THR A 350 31.28 10.64 -10.12
N LEU A 351 30.25 10.65 -9.26
CA LEU A 351 28.89 10.29 -9.64
C LEU A 351 28.39 11.18 -10.78
N LYS A 352 28.56 12.49 -10.68
CA LYS A 352 28.14 13.47 -11.70
C LYS A 352 28.95 13.34 -13.00
N CYS A 353 30.23 12.94 -12.92
CA CYS A 353 31.06 12.70 -14.09
C CYS A 353 30.62 11.45 -14.87
N LEU A 354 30.18 10.41 -14.17
CA LEU A 354 29.77 9.13 -14.78
C LEU A 354 28.31 9.13 -15.25
N TYR A 355 27.45 9.94 -14.62
CA TYR A 355 26.02 9.93 -14.87
C TYR A 355 25.47 11.35 -15.09
N ASP A 356 24.94 11.60 -16.29
CA ASP A 356 24.31 12.88 -16.65
C ASP A 356 23.04 13.18 -15.83
N ASN A 357 22.37 12.14 -15.35
CA ASN A 357 21.08 12.23 -14.65
C ASN A 357 21.20 11.74 -13.19
N VAL A 358 21.87 12.51 -12.35
CA VAL A 358 22.05 12.20 -10.92
C VAL A 358 20.74 11.88 -10.21
N PRO A 359 19.64 12.67 -10.31
CA PRO A 359 18.37 12.29 -9.69
C PRO A 359 17.77 10.99 -10.21
N GLY A 360 18.08 10.61 -11.44
CA GLY A 360 17.69 9.31 -12.01
C GLY A 360 18.42 8.17 -11.31
N VAL A 361 19.73 8.27 -11.17
CA VAL A 361 20.57 7.29 -10.46
C VAL A 361 20.11 7.18 -9.00
N LEU A 362 19.97 8.30 -8.29
CA LEU A 362 19.49 8.31 -6.92
C LEU A 362 18.10 7.64 -6.78
N SER A 363 17.21 7.84 -7.77
CA SER A 363 15.91 7.17 -7.79
C SER A 363 16.04 5.65 -7.90
N GLU A 364 16.95 5.15 -8.71
CA GLU A 364 17.18 3.71 -8.87
C GLU A 364 17.88 3.08 -7.66
N LEU A 365 18.64 3.85 -6.89
CA LEU A 365 19.33 3.39 -5.69
C LEU A 365 18.45 3.34 -4.43
N ILE A 366 17.20 3.85 -4.45
CA ILE A 366 16.35 3.91 -3.25
C ILE A 366 16.18 2.54 -2.59
N ARG A 367 15.93 1.49 -3.37
CA ARG A 367 15.77 0.12 -2.84
C ARG A 367 17.02 -0.35 -2.11
N THR A 368 18.20 -0.01 -2.64
CA THR A 368 19.48 -0.42 -2.07
C THR A 368 19.78 0.21 -0.71
N GLY A 369 19.00 1.21 -0.32
CA GLY A 369 19.00 1.77 1.03
C GLY A 369 18.38 0.83 2.08
N ILE A 370 17.69 -0.24 1.67
CA ILE A 370 17.19 -1.28 2.57
C ILE A 370 18.24 -2.39 2.64
N VAL A 371 18.69 -2.72 3.85
CA VAL A 371 19.80 -3.64 4.10
C VAL A 371 19.44 -4.69 5.14
N PRO A 372 20.09 -5.87 5.13
CA PRO A 372 19.86 -6.90 6.13
C PRO A 372 20.37 -6.51 7.51
N GLN A 373 20.09 -7.33 8.50
CA GLN A 373 20.74 -7.25 9.82
C GLN A 373 22.25 -7.52 9.70
N PRO A 374 23.08 -7.03 10.63
CA PRO A 374 24.52 -7.31 10.64
C PRO A 374 24.80 -8.82 10.64
N GLY A 375 25.66 -9.30 9.74
CA GLY A 375 25.98 -10.74 9.57
C GLY A 375 24.87 -11.56 8.90
N CYS A 376 23.90 -10.87 8.27
CA CYS A 376 22.81 -11.49 7.52
C CYS A 376 22.83 -11.04 6.07
N ARG A 377 22.12 -11.79 5.23
CA ARG A 377 21.72 -11.38 3.87
C ARG A 377 20.20 -11.27 3.77
N LEU A 378 19.71 -10.58 2.77
CA LEU A 378 18.30 -10.63 2.40
C LEU A 378 18.03 -11.87 1.56
N VAL A 379 16.98 -12.58 1.93
CA VAL A 379 16.39 -13.68 1.15
C VAL A 379 15.04 -13.22 0.69
N VAL A 380 14.85 -13.16 -0.63
CA VAL A 380 13.66 -12.63 -1.27
C VAL A 380 13.00 -13.72 -2.10
N ALA A 381 11.69 -13.88 -1.96
CA ALA A 381 10.91 -14.74 -2.84
C ALA A 381 9.56 -14.12 -3.19
N ASP A 382 9.18 -14.23 -4.47
CA ASP A 382 7.96 -13.64 -5.06
C ASP A 382 7.13 -14.74 -5.74
N PHE A 383 5.82 -14.69 -5.58
CA PHE A 383 4.93 -15.58 -6.32
C PHE A 383 4.95 -15.27 -7.81
N SER A 384 5.30 -16.24 -8.62
CA SER A 384 5.35 -16.09 -10.07
C SER A 384 3.94 -16.00 -10.68
N ALA A 385 3.55 -14.81 -11.16
CA ALA A 385 2.28 -14.55 -11.86
C ALA A 385 1.03 -15.00 -11.07
N ILE A 386 0.98 -14.75 -9.76
CA ILE A 386 -0.07 -15.28 -8.87
C ILE A 386 -1.50 -14.90 -9.33
N GLU A 387 -1.74 -13.66 -9.74
CA GLU A 387 -3.07 -13.24 -10.19
C GLU A 387 -3.51 -13.99 -11.47
N ALA A 388 -2.58 -14.26 -12.40
CA ALA A 388 -2.89 -15.03 -13.60
C ALA A 388 -3.18 -16.51 -13.27
N ARG A 389 -2.46 -17.09 -12.30
CA ARG A 389 -2.69 -18.46 -11.82
C ARG A 389 -4.04 -18.58 -11.12
N VAL A 390 -4.35 -17.67 -10.21
CA VAL A 390 -5.64 -17.62 -9.50
C VAL A 390 -6.79 -17.40 -10.49
N THR A 391 -6.63 -16.49 -11.46
CA THR A 391 -7.64 -16.26 -12.50
C THR A 391 -7.89 -17.52 -13.32
N ALA A 392 -6.84 -18.20 -13.76
CA ALA A 392 -6.95 -19.44 -14.54
C ALA A 392 -7.63 -20.56 -13.74
N TRP A 393 -7.24 -20.72 -12.47
CA TRP A 393 -7.84 -21.70 -11.57
C TRP A 393 -9.33 -21.42 -11.30
N LEU A 394 -9.69 -20.19 -10.95
CA LEU A 394 -11.08 -19.79 -10.70
C LEU A 394 -11.95 -19.94 -11.95
N ALA A 395 -11.43 -19.59 -13.12
CA ALA A 395 -12.15 -19.73 -14.37
C ALA A 395 -12.25 -21.19 -14.85
N GLY A 396 -11.32 -22.05 -14.45
CA GLY A 396 -11.11 -23.38 -15.03
C GLY A 396 -10.63 -23.30 -16.49
N GLU A 397 -9.81 -22.30 -16.84
CA GLU A 397 -9.28 -22.09 -18.19
C GLU A 397 -8.10 -23.06 -18.44
N GLU A 398 -8.39 -24.25 -18.98
CA GLU A 398 -7.48 -25.38 -18.98
C GLU A 398 -6.18 -25.13 -19.75
N TRP A 399 -6.20 -24.43 -20.88
CA TRP A 399 -4.96 -24.16 -21.61
C TRP A 399 -3.98 -23.30 -20.78
N ARG A 400 -4.50 -22.39 -19.95
CA ARG A 400 -3.67 -21.59 -19.02
C ARG A 400 -3.11 -22.45 -17.90
N MET A 401 -3.95 -23.32 -17.33
CA MET A 401 -3.51 -24.29 -16.31
C MET A 401 -2.43 -25.22 -16.84
N GLU A 402 -2.55 -25.66 -18.10
CA GLU A 402 -1.53 -26.48 -18.75
C GLU A 402 -0.20 -25.74 -18.94
N VAL A 403 -0.25 -24.46 -19.35
CA VAL A 403 0.94 -23.61 -19.43
C VAL A 403 1.65 -23.53 -18.07
N PHE A 404 0.90 -23.29 -16.98
CA PHE A 404 1.49 -23.22 -15.64
C PHE A 404 2.02 -24.56 -15.14
N ARG A 405 1.36 -25.67 -15.46
CA ARG A 405 1.78 -27.03 -15.11
C ARG A 405 3.13 -27.38 -15.75
N ASN A 406 3.31 -26.95 -16.99
CA ASN A 406 4.54 -27.20 -17.76
C ASN A 406 5.62 -26.11 -17.56
N GLY A 407 5.43 -25.15 -16.66
CA GLY A 407 6.38 -24.06 -16.40
C GLY A 407 6.53 -23.07 -17.56
N GLY A 408 5.54 -22.99 -18.45
CA GLY A 408 5.56 -22.13 -19.64
C GLY A 408 5.36 -20.63 -19.32
N ASP A 409 5.74 -19.79 -20.29
CA ASP A 409 5.54 -18.33 -20.21
C ASP A 409 4.10 -17.99 -20.65
N ILE A 410 3.29 -17.51 -19.71
CA ILE A 410 1.88 -17.16 -19.96
C ILE A 410 1.72 -16.07 -21.02
N TYR A 411 2.67 -15.15 -21.13
CA TYR A 411 2.62 -14.06 -22.11
C TYR A 411 2.88 -14.57 -23.54
N CYS A 412 3.83 -15.51 -23.69
CA CYS A 412 4.04 -16.20 -24.95
C CYS A 412 2.83 -17.03 -25.34
N ALA A 413 2.29 -17.79 -24.40
CA ALA A 413 1.14 -18.65 -24.63
C ALA A 413 -0.11 -17.84 -25.00
N SER A 414 -0.38 -16.72 -24.30
CA SER A 414 -1.49 -15.81 -24.63
C SER A 414 -1.34 -15.22 -26.04
N ALA A 415 -0.13 -14.77 -26.39
CA ALA A 415 0.13 -14.32 -27.75
C ALA A 415 -0.10 -15.43 -28.78
N SER A 416 0.37 -16.65 -28.50
CA SER A 416 0.14 -17.80 -29.39
C SER A 416 -1.34 -18.10 -29.61
N GLN A 417 -2.13 -18.03 -28.55
CA GLN A 417 -3.58 -18.22 -28.63
C GLN A 417 -4.28 -17.10 -29.43
N MET A 418 -3.90 -15.83 -29.18
CA MET A 418 -4.50 -14.68 -29.87
C MET A 418 -4.16 -14.62 -31.38
N PHE A 419 -2.93 -14.98 -31.74
CA PHE A 419 -2.43 -14.82 -33.09
C PHE A 419 -2.38 -16.13 -33.90
N HIS A 420 -2.67 -17.26 -33.26
CA HIS A 420 -2.66 -18.62 -33.85
C HIS A 420 -1.30 -18.99 -34.48
N VAL A 421 -0.21 -18.52 -33.87
CA VAL A 421 1.19 -18.81 -34.29
C VAL A 421 1.99 -19.17 -33.05
N PRO A 422 3.04 -20.02 -33.17
CA PRO A 422 3.96 -20.28 -32.06
C PRO A 422 4.69 -19.01 -31.67
N VAL A 423 4.76 -18.72 -30.36
CA VAL A 423 5.50 -17.57 -29.82
C VAL A 423 6.48 -18.08 -28.76
N VAL A 424 7.77 -17.85 -29.00
CA VAL A 424 8.87 -18.28 -28.11
C VAL A 424 9.66 -17.05 -27.66
N LYS A 425 9.89 -16.92 -26.35
CA LYS A 425 10.47 -15.72 -25.71
C LYS A 425 11.74 -15.19 -26.40
N HIS A 426 12.66 -16.06 -26.80
CA HIS A 426 13.91 -15.71 -27.50
C HIS A 426 14.02 -16.42 -28.87
N GLY A 427 12.90 -16.61 -29.56
CA GLY A 427 12.83 -17.37 -30.79
C GLY A 427 11.71 -16.88 -31.72
N GLU A 428 11.02 -17.85 -32.35
CA GLU A 428 9.99 -17.58 -33.34
C GLU A 428 8.88 -16.68 -32.80
N ASN A 429 8.54 -15.62 -33.54
CA ASN A 429 7.52 -14.63 -33.21
C ASN A 429 7.67 -13.97 -31.81
N GLY A 430 8.87 -13.95 -31.24
CA GLY A 430 9.14 -13.49 -29.87
C GLY A 430 8.65 -12.06 -29.58
N ASP A 431 8.61 -11.17 -30.59
CA ASP A 431 8.12 -9.80 -30.46
C ASP A 431 6.62 -9.72 -30.09
N LEU A 432 5.82 -10.74 -30.47
CA LEU A 432 4.40 -10.81 -30.10
C LEU A 432 4.20 -11.04 -28.59
N ARG A 433 5.23 -11.51 -27.88
CA ARG A 433 5.17 -11.68 -26.42
C ARG A 433 4.80 -10.39 -25.70
N GLN A 434 5.30 -9.22 -26.19
CA GLN A 434 4.95 -7.92 -25.57
C GLN A 434 3.45 -7.61 -25.70
N LYS A 435 2.85 -7.90 -26.87
CA LYS A 435 1.40 -7.77 -27.06
C LYS A 435 0.64 -8.73 -26.12
N GLY A 436 1.13 -9.97 -25.97
CA GLY A 436 0.60 -10.95 -25.00
C GLY A 436 0.69 -10.44 -23.56
N LYS A 437 1.84 -9.87 -23.15
CA LYS A 437 2.04 -9.29 -21.81
C LYS A 437 1.03 -8.16 -21.52
N ILE A 438 0.90 -7.21 -22.43
CA ILE A 438 -0.03 -6.09 -22.28
C ILE A 438 -1.47 -6.59 -22.21
N ALA A 439 -1.85 -7.55 -23.06
CA ALA A 439 -3.19 -8.14 -23.06
C ALA A 439 -3.51 -8.86 -21.75
N GLU A 440 -2.60 -9.70 -21.23
CA GLU A 440 -2.78 -10.40 -19.96
C GLU A 440 -2.98 -9.45 -18.78
N LEU A 441 -2.16 -8.41 -18.70
CA LEU A 441 -2.23 -7.44 -17.60
C LEU A 441 -3.48 -6.54 -17.67
N ALA A 442 -3.93 -6.21 -18.89
CA ALA A 442 -5.00 -5.23 -19.10
C ALA A 442 -6.41 -5.86 -19.20
N LEU A 443 -6.55 -7.09 -19.71
CA LEU A 443 -7.85 -7.62 -20.14
C LEU A 443 -8.47 -8.62 -19.17
N GLY A 444 -7.70 -9.20 -18.26
CA GLY A 444 -8.14 -10.21 -17.29
C GLY A 444 -9.36 -9.80 -16.47
N TYR A 445 -9.57 -8.52 -16.29
CA TYR A 445 -10.64 -7.94 -15.46
C TYR A 445 -11.66 -7.10 -16.25
N GLY A 446 -11.91 -7.49 -17.49
CA GLY A 446 -12.91 -6.84 -18.33
C GLY A 446 -12.44 -5.53 -18.97
N GLY A 447 -11.14 -5.30 -18.99
CA GLY A 447 -10.53 -4.15 -19.66
C GLY A 447 -10.86 -4.10 -21.15
N GLY A 448 -10.69 -2.93 -21.75
CA GLY A 448 -10.82 -2.67 -23.18
C GLY A 448 -9.63 -1.86 -23.70
N VAL A 449 -9.79 -1.18 -24.83
CA VAL A 449 -8.73 -0.34 -25.46
C VAL A 449 -8.10 0.66 -24.47
N GLY A 450 -8.93 1.31 -23.63
CA GLY A 450 -8.42 2.24 -22.61
C GLY A 450 -7.49 1.58 -21.57
N ALA A 451 -7.74 0.31 -21.21
CA ALA A 451 -6.85 -0.44 -20.33
C ALA A 451 -5.54 -0.79 -21.04
N LEU A 452 -5.59 -1.23 -22.29
CA LEU A 452 -4.37 -1.49 -23.08
C LEU A 452 -3.48 -0.25 -23.19
N LYS A 453 -4.08 0.94 -23.44
CA LYS A 453 -3.34 2.22 -23.42
C LYS A 453 -2.70 2.50 -22.04
N ALA A 454 -3.44 2.27 -20.95
CA ALA A 454 -2.92 2.48 -19.60
C ALA A 454 -1.68 1.60 -19.30
N PHE A 455 -1.62 0.40 -19.89
CA PHE A 455 -0.47 -0.50 -19.83
C PHE A 455 0.58 -0.25 -20.93
N GLY A 456 0.50 0.90 -21.62
CA GLY A 456 1.51 1.33 -22.61
C GLY A 456 1.36 0.68 -23.98
N GLY A 457 0.17 0.18 -24.33
CA GLY A 457 -0.10 -0.43 -25.62
C GLY A 457 0.09 0.52 -26.81
N ASP A 458 -0.10 1.81 -26.61
CA ASP A 458 0.09 2.87 -27.58
C ASP A 458 1.53 3.44 -27.64
N LYS A 459 2.44 2.93 -26.77
CA LYS A 459 3.81 3.39 -26.71
C LYS A 459 4.74 2.50 -27.53
N PRO A 460 5.79 3.06 -28.17
CA PRO A 460 6.85 2.25 -28.79
C PRO A 460 7.50 1.32 -27.74
N TRP A 461 7.86 0.10 -28.18
CA TRP A 461 8.61 -0.84 -27.34
C TRP A 461 9.78 -1.44 -28.11
N LYS A 462 10.80 -1.88 -27.36
CA LYS A 462 11.96 -2.57 -27.91
C LYS A 462 11.69 -4.08 -27.93
N GLY A 463 11.71 -4.67 -29.13
CA GLY A 463 11.60 -6.12 -29.30
C GLY A 463 12.79 -6.87 -28.71
N MET A 464 12.65 -8.19 -28.57
CA MET A 464 13.67 -9.07 -27.99
C MET A 464 14.98 -9.10 -28.82
N ASN A 465 14.88 -8.83 -30.13
CA ASN A 465 16.00 -8.70 -31.07
C ASN A 465 16.63 -7.29 -31.10
N GLY A 466 16.14 -6.37 -30.26
CA GLY A 466 16.58 -4.97 -30.20
C GLY A 466 15.86 -4.03 -31.17
N THR A 467 14.98 -4.53 -32.04
CA THR A 467 14.19 -3.72 -32.98
C THR A 467 13.17 -2.85 -32.22
N MET A 468 13.07 -1.58 -32.59
CA MET A 468 12.01 -0.70 -32.07
C MET A 468 10.70 -0.93 -32.82
N HIS A 469 9.65 -1.26 -32.10
CA HIS A 469 8.29 -1.39 -32.61
C HIS A 469 7.48 -0.14 -32.27
N PRO A 470 6.64 0.36 -33.18
CA PRO A 470 5.71 1.45 -32.86
C PRO A 470 4.65 0.97 -31.85
N GLY A 471 4.03 1.92 -31.16
CA GLY A 471 2.84 1.64 -30.35
C GLY A 471 1.69 1.10 -31.22
N MET A 472 0.81 0.31 -30.62
CA MET A 472 -0.37 -0.21 -31.30
C MET A 472 -1.40 0.90 -31.58
N THR A 473 -2.05 0.84 -32.72
CA THR A 473 -3.18 1.72 -33.05
C THR A 473 -4.43 1.35 -32.24
N GLU A 474 -5.44 2.23 -32.20
CA GLU A 474 -6.71 1.92 -31.53
C GLU A 474 -7.44 0.74 -32.17
N GLU A 475 -7.33 0.59 -33.47
CA GLU A 475 -7.91 -0.51 -34.23
C GLU A 475 -7.24 -1.84 -33.86
N GLU A 476 -5.90 -1.90 -33.89
CA GLU A 476 -5.14 -3.08 -33.42
C GLU A 476 -5.44 -3.45 -31.98
N MET A 477 -5.56 -2.46 -31.09
CA MET A 477 -5.95 -2.69 -29.69
C MET A 477 -7.38 -3.23 -29.59
N GLY A 478 -8.31 -2.75 -30.44
CA GLY A 478 -9.66 -3.28 -30.53
C GLY A 478 -9.70 -4.75 -30.94
N GLU A 479 -8.90 -5.12 -31.95
CA GLU A 479 -8.75 -6.53 -32.38
C GLU A 479 -8.15 -7.41 -31.27
N ILE A 480 -7.12 -6.92 -30.58
CA ILE A 480 -6.50 -7.67 -29.45
C ILE A 480 -7.53 -7.95 -28.35
N VAL A 481 -8.38 -6.98 -28.00
CA VAL A 481 -9.46 -7.18 -27.03
C VAL A 481 -10.39 -8.31 -27.48
N GLY A 482 -10.78 -8.34 -28.77
CA GLY A 482 -11.61 -9.40 -29.34
C GLY A 482 -10.93 -10.77 -29.25
N ARG A 483 -9.73 -10.89 -29.81
CA ARG A 483 -8.94 -12.14 -29.86
C ARG A 483 -8.64 -12.70 -28.46
N TRP A 484 -8.31 -11.82 -27.50
CA TRP A 484 -8.07 -12.26 -26.12
C TRP A 484 -9.33 -12.84 -25.47
N ARG A 485 -10.50 -12.20 -25.68
CA ARG A 485 -11.78 -12.70 -25.16
C ARG A 485 -12.20 -14.01 -25.79
N GLU A 486 -11.94 -14.19 -27.08
CA GLU A 486 -12.18 -15.43 -27.81
C GLU A 486 -11.29 -16.56 -27.32
N SER A 487 -10.01 -16.27 -27.03
CA SER A 487 -9.04 -17.25 -26.49
C SER A 487 -9.24 -17.56 -25.01
N SER A 488 -10.01 -16.75 -24.28
CA SER A 488 -10.23 -16.87 -22.82
C SER A 488 -11.72 -16.89 -22.44
N PRO A 489 -12.54 -17.78 -23.05
CA PRO A 489 -13.98 -17.76 -22.88
C PRO A 489 -14.44 -18.06 -21.46
N LYS A 490 -13.70 -18.90 -20.72
CA LYS A 490 -14.04 -19.25 -19.33
C LYS A 490 -13.75 -18.09 -18.38
N VAL A 491 -12.71 -17.28 -18.62
CA VAL A 491 -12.45 -16.04 -17.87
C VAL A 491 -13.58 -15.04 -18.11
N VAL A 492 -14.04 -14.86 -19.36
CA VAL A 492 -15.18 -14.00 -19.67
C VAL A 492 -16.47 -14.50 -19.02
N ALA A 493 -16.67 -15.83 -18.97
CA ALA A 493 -17.80 -16.43 -18.26
C ALA A 493 -17.73 -16.22 -16.75
N LEU A 494 -16.52 -16.21 -16.16
CA LEU A 494 -16.31 -15.93 -14.73
C LEU A 494 -16.81 -14.53 -14.36
N TRP A 495 -16.53 -13.50 -15.17
CA TRP A 495 -17.07 -12.14 -14.92
C TRP A 495 -18.59 -12.15 -14.81
N LYS A 496 -19.26 -12.82 -15.74
CA LYS A 496 -20.73 -12.90 -15.78
C LYS A 496 -21.30 -13.69 -14.59
N LYS A 497 -20.62 -14.76 -14.17
CA LYS A 497 -21.05 -15.58 -13.01
C LYS A 497 -21.01 -14.76 -11.71
N LEU A 498 -19.89 -14.07 -11.43
CA LEU A 498 -19.75 -13.25 -10.22
C LEU A 498 -20.73 -12.07 -10.24
N GLU A 499 -20.85 -11.36 -11.37
CA GLU A 499 -21.79 -10.24 -11.50
C GLU A 499 -23.25 -10.66 -11.28
N ARG A 500 -23.65 -11.78 -11.88
CA ARG A 500 -25.00 -12.32 -11.71
C ARG A 500 -25.30 -12.67 -10.26
N ALA A 501 -24.38 -13.38 -9.58
CA ALA A 501 -24.54 -13.77 -8.18
C ALA A 501 -24.56 -12.55 -7.26
N ALA A 502 -23.65 -11.60 -7.45
CA ALA A 502 -23.60 -10.36 -6.66
C ALA A 502 -24.87 -9.51 -6.85
N THR A 503 -25.32 -9.35 -8.10
CA THR A 503 -26.56 -8.62 -8.42
C THR A 503 -27.78 -9.29 -7.79
N LEU A 504 -27.86 -10.63 -7.85
CA LEU A 504 -28.94 -11.38 -7.23
C LEU A 504 -28.94 -11.19 -5.71
N CYS A 505 -27.78 -11.31 -5.08
CA CYS A 505 -27.61 -11.11 -3.64
C CYS A 505 -28.03 -9.71 -3.20
N ALA A 506 -27.53 -8.66 -3.86
CA ALA A 506 -27.85 -7.27 -3.54
C ALA A 506 -29.30 -6.87 -3.84
N SER A 507 -29.93 -7.50 -4.86
CA SER A 507 -31.32 -7.18 -5.22
C SER A 507 -32.36 -7.87 -4.36
N ARG A 508 -32.04 -9.06 -3.84
CA ARG A 508 -32.98 -9.90 -3.08
C ARG A 508 -32.63 -10.04 -1.60
N HIS A 509 -31.48 -9.53 -1.19
CA HIS A 509 -30.94 -9.65 0.16
C HIS A 509 -30.85 -11.13 0.63
N THR A 510 -30.42 -12.01 -0.28
CA THR A 510 -30.29 -13.46 -0.04
C THR A 510 -28.93 -13.96 -0.52
N ALA A 511 -28.49 -15.07 0.02
CA ALA A 511 -27.25 -15.71 -0.46
C ALA A 511 -27.39 -16.14 -1.93
N ALA A 512 -26.29 -16.01 -2.67
CA ALA A 512 -26.22 -16.39 -4.08
C ALA A 512 -24.88 -17.09 -4.38
N ASP A 513 -24.94 -18.32 -4.85
CA ASP A 513 -23.78 -19.12 -5.23
C ASP A 513 -23.30 -18.73 -6.64
N THR A 514 -21.98 -18.68 -6.82
CA THR A 514 -21.36 -18.42 -8.13
C THR A 514 -21.13 -19.69 -8.95
N GLY A 515 -21.16 -20.87 -8.33
CA GLY A 515 -20.73 -22.13 -8.90
C GLY A 515 -19.23 -22.22 -9.17
N VAL A 516 -18.40 -21.48 -8.45
CA VAL A 516 -16.95 -21.38 -8.65
C VAL A 516 -16.24 -21.60 -7.30
N HIS A 517 -15.57 -22.74 -7.11
CA HIS A 517 -14.72 -23.05 -5.95
C HIS A 517 -15.31 -22.64 -4.57
N GLY A 518 -16.62 -22.80 -4.37
CA GLY A 518 -17.30 -22.42 -3.12
C GLY A 518 -17.46 -20.92 -2.90
N ILE A 519 -17.09 -20.10 -3.87
CA ILE A 519 -17.30 -18.63 -3.82
C ILE A 519 -18.79 -18.34 -3.88
N ARG A 520 -19.28 -17.57 -2.92
CA ARG A 520 -20.68 -17.13 -2.87
C ARG A 520 -20.80 -15.74 -2.28
N TYR A 521 -21.87 -15.04 -2.63
CA TYR A 521 -22.26 -13.80 -1.99
C TYR A 521 -23.30 -14.10 -0.91
N GLU A 522 -23.15 -13.45 0.24
CA GLU A 522 -24.03 -13.57 1.41
C GLU A 522 -24.51 -12.17 1.80
N TRP A 523 -25.73 -12.06 2.33
CA TRP A 523 -26.27 -10.77 2.77
C TRP A 523 -26.55 -10.79 4.26
N GLU A 524 -25.92 -9.88 4.99
CA GLU A 524 -26.10 -9.74 6.42
C GLU A 524 -26.14 -8.26 6.81
N ARG A 525 -27.24 -7.80 7.41
CA ARG A 525 -27.39 -6.44 7.98
C ARG A 525 -26.86 -5.29 7.10
N GLY A 526 -27.18 -5.32 5.82
CA GLY A 526 -26.78 -4.26 4.88
C GLY A 526 -25.39 -4.42 4.25
N ILE A 527 -24.65 -5.46 4.63
CA ILE A 527 -23.37 -5.81 4.03
C ILE A 527 -23.57 -7.00 3.10
N MET A 528 -23.12 -6.87 1.86
CA MET A 528 -22.94 -7.99 0.95
C MET A 528 -21.53 -8.54 1.13
N TRP A 529 -21.42 -9.76 1.62
CA TRP A 529 -20.16 -10.45 1.82
C TRP A 529 -19.83 -11.33 0.62
N LEU A 530 -18.59 -11.27 0.14
CA LEU A 530 -18.02 -12.26 -0.74
C LEU A 530 -17.25 -13.27 0.12
N ARG A 531 -17.76 -14.51 0.20
CA ARG A 531 -17.02 -15.61 0.83
C ARG A 531 -16.02 -16.18 -0.17
N LEU A 532 -14.77 -16.20 0.21
CA LEU A 532 -13.63 -16.72 -0.56
C LEU A 532 -13.44 -18.23 -0.33
N PRO A 533 -12.70 -18.94 -1.19
CA PRO A 533 -12.36 -20.35 -0.98
C PRO A 533 -11.64 -20.62 0.34
N SER A 534 -10.84 -19.68 0.82
CA SER A 534 -10.16 -19.72 2.12
C SER A 534 -11.09 -19.66 3.34
N GLY A 535 -12.38 -19.40 3.14
CA GLY A 535 -13.36 -19.14 4.20
C GLY A 535 -13.42 -17.66 4.61
N ARG A 536 -12.39 -16.86 4.32
CA ARG A 536 -12.39 -15.42 4.60
C ARG A 536 -13.51 -14.71 3.86
N ARG A 537 -14.08 -13.66 4.46
CA ARG A 537 -15.11 -12.84 3.87
C ARG A 537 -14.57 -11.47 3.48
N MET A 538 -15.04 -10.92 2.37
CA MET A 538 -14.74 -9.56 1.92
C MET A 538 -16.05 -8.77 1.81
N ALA A 539 -16.10 -7.59 2.41
CA ALA A 539 -17.30 -6.80 2.56
C ALA A 539 -17.55 -5.85 1.38
N TYR A 540 -18.79 -5.77 0.92
CA TYR A 540 -19.33 -4.68 0.10
C TYR A 540 -20.38 -3.94 0.92
N PHE A 541 -19.98 -2.87 1.60
CA PHE A 541 -20.83 -2.15 2.55
C PHE A 541 -21.97 -1.45 1.82
N ASN A 542 -23.19 -1.61 2.33
CA ASN A 542 -24.41 -1.01 1.77
C ASN A 542 -24.51 -1.22 0.24
N ALA A 543 -24.36 -2.47 -0.22
CA ALA A 543 -24.46 -2.83 -1.63
C ALA A 543 -25.89 -2.72 -2.13
N GLU A 544 -26.10 -2.11 -3.32
CA GLU A 544 -27.42 -1.92 -3.90
C GLU A 544 -27.39 -2.08 -5.43
N TYR A 545 -28.42 -2.69 -5.98
CA TYR A 545 -28.66 -2.68 -7.42
C TYR A 545 -29.67 -1.58 -7.75
N ARG A 546 -29.19 -0.43 -8.27
CA ARG A 546 -29.97 0.80 -8.43
C ARG A 546 -29.60 1.57 -9.68
N ASP A 547 -30.43 2.56 -10.04
CA ASP A 547 -30.05 3.55 -11.05
C ASP A 547 -28.89 4.40 -10.51
N PHE A 548 -27.83 4.46 -11.31
CA PHE A 548 -26.61 5.18 -10.96
C PHE A 548 -25.94 5.76 -12.21
N PRO A 549 -25.33 6.95 -12.15
CA PRO A 549 -24.51 7.47 -13.23
C PRO A 549 -23.33 6.52 -13.49
N ARG A 550 -23.30 5.92 -14.69
CA ARG A 550 -22.23 4.98 -15.07
C ARG A 550 -21.12 5.73 -15.78
N ARG A 551 -19.93 5.16 -15.75
CA ARG A 551 -18.79 5.67 -16.52
C ARG A 551 -19.11 5.77 -18.04
N VAL A 552 -19.99 4.92 -18.53
CA VAL A 552 -20.53 4.97 -19.90
C VAL A 552 -22.06 4.87 -19.82
N GLY A 553 -22.76 6.00 -20.00
CA GLY A 553 -24.21 6.05 -19.96
C GLY A 553 -24.82 6.11 -18.56
N SER A 554 -26.12 5.83 -18.46
CA SER A 554 -26.88 5.73 -17.20
C SER A 554 -27.70 4.45 -17.20
N GLY A 555 -28.09 3.96 -16.04
CA GLY A 555 -28.92 2.78 -15.87
C GLY A 555 -28.65 2.03 -14.57
N LYS A 556 -29.37 0.92 -14.37
CA LYS A 556 -29.18 0.10 -13.17
C LYS A 556 -27.85 -0.62 -13.19
N CYS A 557 -27.12 -0.52 -12.09
CA CYS A 557 -25.89 -1.25 -11.85
C CYS A 557 -25.74 -1.59 -10.37
N LEU A 558 -24.84 -2.51 -10.08
CA LEU A 558 -24.42 -2.84 -8.73
C LEU A 558 -23.52 -1.72 -8.20
N THR A 559 -23.82 -1.24 -7.01
CA THR A 559 -23.09 -0.17 -6.33
C THR A 559 -22.84 -0.54 -4.88
N TYR A 560 -21.84 0.06 -4.25
CA TYR A 560 -21.56 -0.09 -2.83
C TYR A 560 -20.84 1.15 -2.28
N MET A 561 -20.79 1.29 -0.95
CA MET A 561 -20.06 2.36 -0.29
C MET A 561 -18.60 1.97 -0.07
N VAL A 562 -17.68 2.87 -0.33
CA VAL A 562 -16.23 2.67 -0.14
C VAL A 562 -15.51 3.98 0.09
N LEU A 563 -14.38 3.93 0.80
CA LEU A 563 -13.45 5.06 0.86
C LEU A 563 -12.69 5.16 -0.47
N ASN A 564 -13.04 6.13 -1.31
CA ASN A 564 -12.37 6.34 -2.58
C ASN A 564 -10.93 6.79 -2.36
N GLN A 565 -9.97 6.01 -2.86
CA GLN A 565 -8.54 6.26 -2.65
C GLN A 565 -8.03 7.54 -3.33
N THR A 566 -8.71 8.03 -4.35
CA THR A 566 -8.35 9.25 -5.07
C THR A 566 -8.95 10.48 -4.42
N THR A 567 -10.27 10.46 -4.15
CA THR A 567 -10.99 11.62 -3.57
C THR A 567 -10.88 11.68 -2.05
N ARG A 568 -10.47 10.57 -1.39
CA ARG A 568 -10.43 10.39 0.07
C ARG A 568 -11.80 10.59 0.74
N LYS A 569 -12.88 10.41 -0.03
CA LYS A 569 -14.26 10.52 0.46
C LYS A 569 -14.91 9.16 0.60
N TRP A 570 -15.77 9.04 1.59
CA TRP A 570 -16.70 7.92 1.73
C TRP A 570 -17.84 8.15 0.76
N GLU A 571 -17.88 7.36 -0.30
CA GLU A 571 -18.83 7.58 -1.39
C GLU A 571 -19.29 6.27 -2.03
N ARG A 572 -20.43 6.36 -2.72
CA ARG A 572 -20.97 5.23 -3.46
C ARG A 572 -20.29 5.13 -4.84
N VAL A 573 -19.88 3.93 -5.19
CA VAL A 573 -19.23 3.64 -6.47
C VAL A 573 -19.96 2.50 -7.21
N GLU A 574 -19.89 2.50 -8.55
CA GLU A 574 -20.33 1.38 -9.35
C GLU A 574 -19.33 0.23 -9.34
N THR A 575 -19.83 -1.00 -9.52
CA THR A 575 -19.01 -2.17 -9.80
C THR A 575 -19.64 -3.03 -10.90
N PHE A 576 -18.83 -3.93 -11.47
CA PHE A 576 -19.21 -4.81 -12.58
C PHE A 576 -18.40 -6.11 -12.51
N GLY A 577 -18.75 -7.10 -13.31
CA GLY A 577 -18.20 -8.44 -13.25
C GLY A 577 -16.67 -8.51 -13.27
N GLY A 578 -16.03 -7.73 -14.14
CA GLY A 578 -14.55 -7.69 -14.20
C GLY A 578 -13.93 -7.19 -12.90
N ARG A 579 -14.47 -6.12 -12.30
CA ARG A 579 -13.96 -5.60 -11.02
C ARG A 579 -14.24 -6.53 -9.85
N LEU A 580 -15.38 -7.24 -9.88
CA LEU A 580 -15.66 -8.26 -8.86
C LEU A 580 -14.66 -9.43 -8.94
N VAL A 581 -14.27 -9.83 -10.15
CA VAL A 581 -13.25 -10.86 -10.37
C VAL A 581 -11.87 -10.33 -9.93
N GLU A 582 -11.50 -9.10 -10.28
CA GLU A 582 -10.26 -8.47 -9.81
C GLU A 582 -10.15 -8.51 -8.28
N ASN A 583 -11.20 -8.05 -7.59
CA ASN A 583 -11.25 -8.07 -6.13
C ASN A 583 -11.12 -9.50 -5.58
N CYS A 584 -11.84 -10.46 -6.17
CA CYS A 584 -11.78 -11.86 -5.76
C CYS A 584 -10.37 -12.46 -5.96
N VAL A 585 -9.77 -12.25 -7.13
CA VAL A 585 -8.43 -12.75 -7.47
C VAL A 585 -7.37 -12.16 -6.54
N GLN A 586 -7.40 -10.85 -6.32
CA GLN A 586 -6.48 -10.19 -5.40
C GLN A 586 -6.64 -10.67 -3.96
N ALA A 587 -7.88 -10.90 -3.53
CA ALA A 587 -8.17 -11.41 -2.19
C ALA A 587 -7.67 -12.86 -2.03
N VAL A 588 -7.88 -13.73 -3.02
CA VAL A 588 -7.36 -15.11 -3.01
C VAL A 588 -5.82 -15.12 -3.06
N ALA A 589 -5.20 -14.28 -3.89
CA ALA A 589 -3.74 -14.15 -3.95
C ALA A 589 -3.16 -13.71 -2.58
N ARG A 590 -3.82 -12.76 -1.91
CA ARG A 590 -3.45 -12.36 -0.55
C ARG A 590 -3.61 -13.50 0.45
N ASP A 591 -4.64 -14.34 0.31
CA ASP A 591 -4.83 -15.49 1.19
C ASP A 591 -3.75 -16.57 0.94
N CYS A 592 -3.27 -16.74 -0.29
CA CYS A 592 -2.09 -17.56 -0.58
C CYS A 592 -0.83 -17.00 0.11
N LEU A 593 -0.63 -15.68 0.08
CA LEU A 593 0.48 -15.03 0.79
C LEU A 593 0.37 -15.22 2.31
N ARG A 594 -0.86 -15.17 2.88
CA ARG A 594 -1.12 -15.48 4.28
C ARG A 594 -0.60 -16.86 4.66
N GLU A 595 -0.96 -17.89 3.88
CA GLU A 595 -0.51 -19.26 4.15
C GLU A 595 1.03 -19.36 4.10
N ALA A 596 1.64 -18.73 3.09
CA ALA A 596 3.09 -18.69 2.97
C ALA A 596 3.75 -18.01 4.19
N MET A 597 3.25 -16.84 4.61
CA MET A 597 3.79 -16.11 5.75
C MET A 597 3.67 -16.91 7.06
N LEU A 598 2.53 -17.55 7.31
CA LEU A 598 2.33 -18.36 8.53
C LEU A 598 3.20 -19.62 8.52
N ASN A 599 3.41 -20.24 7.37
CA ASN A 599 4.32 -21.39 7.23
C ASN A 599 5.78 -20.99 7.46
N LEU A 600 6.20 -19.83 6.91
CA LEU A 600 7.55 -19.30 7.12
C LEU A 600 7.77 -18.89 8.58
N GLU A 601 6.76 -18.26 9.24
CA GLU A 601 6.82 -17.94 10.67
C GLU A 601 7.02 -19.21 11.51
N HIS A 602 6.25 -20.27 11.23
CA HIS A 602 6.35 -21.54 11.92
C HIS A 602 7.76 -22.14 11.83
N ASP A 603 8.41 -21.99 10.68
CA ASP A 603 9.79 -22.45 10.45
C ASP A 603 10.85 -21.44 10.96
N GLY A 604 10.45 -20.35 11.57
CA GLY A 604 11.31 -19.36 12.20
C GLY A 604 12.11 -18.48 11.24
N TRP A 605 11.56 -18.14 10.08
CA TRP A 605 12.14 -17.15 9.18
C TRP A 605 12.01 -15.73 9.76
N ASP A 606 13.06 -14.92 9.62
CA ASP A 606 13.07 -13.54 10.08
C ASP A 606 12.48 -12.60 9.00
N MET A 607 11.15 -12.64 8.86
CA MET A 607 10.43 -11.76 7.94
C MET A 607 10.53 -10.30 8.36
N ARG A 608 10.83 -9.42 7.39
CA ARG A 608 11.02 -7.98 7.62
C ARG A 608 9.94 -7.13 6.97
N PHE A 609 9.47 -7.49 5.80
CA PHE A 609 8.38 -6.83 5.09
C PHE A 609 7.89 -7.68 3.92
N THR A 610 6.77 -7.26 3.34
CA THR A 610 6.24 -7.83 2.10
C THR A 610 6.05 -6.75 1.05
N VAL A 611 6.20 -7.10 -0.23
CA VAL A 611 5.94 -6.21 -1.37
C VAL A 611 5.00 -6.91 -2.34
N HIS A 612 3.72 -6.57 -2.29
CA HIS A 612 2.66 -7.26 -3.03
C HIS A 612 2.61 -8.75 -2.69
N ASP A 613 3.14 -9.59 -3.55
CA ASP A 613 3.14 -11.06 -3.45
C ASP A 613 4.56 -11.60 -3.10
N GLU A 614 5.49 -10.69 -2.75
CA GLU A 614 6.89 -10.96 -2.37
C GLU A 614 7.06 -10.91 -0.86
N ILE A 615 7.87 -11.80 -0.32
CA ILE A 615 8.29 -11.82 1.09
C ILE A 615 9.80 -11.58 1.16
N VAL A 616 10.23 -10.72 2.08
CA VAL A 616 11.64 -10.40 2.33
C VAL A 616 12.01 -10.75 3.76
N CYS A 617 12.98 -11.66 3.88
CA CYS A 617 13.55 -12.09 5.16
C CYS A 617 15.01 -11.63 5.30
N SER A 618 15.46 -11.47 6.54
CA SER A 618 16.88 -11.23 6.87
C SER A 618 17.45 -12.46 7.56
N GLU A 619 18.25 -13.24 6.85
CA GLU A 619 18.75 -14.53 7.34
C GLU A 619 20.27 -14.50 7.53
N PRO A 620 20.80 -15.13 8.59
CA PRO A 620 22.25 -15.28 8.76
C PRO A 620 22.91 -15.91 7.53
N GLU A 621 24.08 -15.40 7.14
CA GLU A 621 24.77 -15.85 5.92
C GLU A 621 24.96 -17.37 5.82
N HIS A 622 25.12 -18.05 6.96
CA HIS A 622 25.36 -19.49 7.05
C HIS A 622 24.20 -20.31 7.61
N SER A 623 22.97 -19.75 7.59
CA SER A 623 21.79 -20.41 8.17
C SER A 623 21.30 -21.64 7.40
N GLY A 624 21.78 -21.87 6.17
CA GLY A 624 21.25 -22.90 5.27
C GLY A 624 19.81 -22.60 4.75
N ARG A 625 19.26 -21.43 5.05
CA ARG A 625 17.95 -20.95 4.59
C ARG A 625 18.12 -20.08 3.37
N GLY A 626 18.17 -20.69 2.17
CA GLY A 626 18.27 -20.01 0.90
C GLY A 626 16.90 -19.71 0.28
N TRP A 627 16.91 -18.92 -0.80
CA TRP A 627 15.71 -18.55 -1.52
C TRP A 627 14.95 -19.74 -2.10
N GLU A 628 15.67 -20.82 -2.53
CA GLU A 628 15.03 -22.02 -3.08
C GLU A 628 14.14 -22.71 -2.03
N ARG A 629 14.62 -22.78 -0.77
CA ARG A 629 13.83 -23.33 0.34
C ARG A 629 12.61 -22.46 0.62
N MET A 630 12.79 -21.13 0.63
CA MET A 630 11.70 -20.17 0.83
C MET A 630 10.66 -20.27 -0.27
N ALA A 631 11.08 -20.27 -1.54
CA ALA A 631 10.21 -20.41 -2.70
C ALA A 631 9.46 -21.76 -2.69
N ALA A 632 10.11 -22.85 -2.31
CA ALA A 632 9.47 -24.16 -2.17
C ALA A 632 8.37 -24.14 -1.10
N GLN A 633 8.60 -23.49 0.05
CA GLN A 633 7.59 -23.34 1.11
C GLN A 633 6.42 -22.46 0.67
N MET A 634 6.68 -21.35 -0.03
CA MET A 634 5.62 -20.51 -0.59
C MET A 634 4.77 -21.26 -1.63
N ALA A 635 5.37 -22.15 -2.41
CA ALA A 635 4.70 -22.92 -3.45
C ALA A 635 4.00 -24.19 -2.94
N MET A 636 3.97 -24.45 -1.65
CA MET A 636 3.27 -25.61 -1.09
C MET A 636 1.78 -25.62 -1.47
N PRO A 637 1.20 -26.79 -1.76
CA PRO A 637 -0.23 -26.91 -1.98
C PRO A 637 -1.04 -26.39 -0.77
N ILE A 638 -2.13 -25.72 -1.03
CA ILE A 638 -3.02 -25.15 -0.01
C ILE A 638 -4.32 -25.97 0.02
N ASP A 639 -4.72 -26.43 1.21
CA ASP A 639 -5.87 -27.32 1.39
C ASP A 639 -7.19 -26.76 0.86
N TRP A 640 -7.43 -25.47 1.06
CA TRP A 640 -8.64 -24.80 0.57
C TRP A 640 -8.60 -24.43 -0.93
N ALA A 641 -7.45 -24.61 -1.61
CA ALA A 641 -7.27 -24.31 -3.03
C ALA A 641 -6.79 -25.54 -3.84
N PRO A 642 -7.52 -26.66 -3.83
CA PRO A 642 -7.11 -27.86 -4.55
C PRO A 642 -6.98 -27.59 -6.05
N GLY A 643 -5.84 -27.96 -6.61
CA GLY A 643 -5.54 -27.75 -8.03
C GLY A 643 -5.01 -26.36 -8.41
N LEU A 644 -4.89 -25.43 -7.47
CA LEU A 644 -4.18 -24.17 -7.71
C LEU A 644 -2.66 -24.46 -7.79
N LEU A 645 -2.05 -24.11 -8.91
CA LEU A 645 -0.63 -24.34 -9.17
C LEU A 645 0.19 -23.13 -8.71
N LEU A 646 0.68 -23.15 -7.49
CA LEU A 646 1.57 -22.13 -6.98
C LEU A 646 3.01 -22.34 -7.46
N ARG A 647 3.72 -21.27 -7.67
CA ARG A 647 5.16 -21.24 -7.92
C ARG A 647 5.71 -19.93 -7.37
N ALA A 648 6.86 -19.98 -6.74
CA ALA A 648 7.64 -18.82 -6.36
C ALA A 648 9.04 -18.92 -6.93
N ASP A 649 9.66 -17.79 -7.23
CA ASP A 649 11.05 -17.64 -7.60
C ASP A 649 11.68 -16.61 -6.67
N GLY A 650 13.02 -16.61 -6.52
CA GLY A 650 13.65 -15.70 -5.58
C GLY A 650 15.14 -15.53 -5.82
N TYR A 651 15.77 -14.78 -4.93
CA TYR A 651 17.20 -14.50 -4.95
C TYR A 651 17.69 -14.09 -3.55
N GLU A 652 19.01 -14.00 -3.41
CA GLU A 652 19.68 -13.50 -2.21
C GLU A 652 20.49 -12.26 -2.56
N CYS A 653 20.57 -11.30 -1.63
CA CYS A 653 21.29 -10.06 -1.88
C CYS A 653 21.81 -9.41 -0.57
N GLU A 654 22.83 -8.57 -0.70
CA GLU A 654 23.41 -7.77 0.38
C GLU A 654 22.64 -6.49 0.66
N PHE A 655 21.87 -6.02 -0.29
CA PHE A 655 20.93 -4.90 -0.20
C PHE A 655 19.72 -5.17 -1.09
N TYR A 656 18.56 -4.65 -0.69
CA TYR A 656 17.33 -4.93 -1.43
C TYR A 656 17.36 -4.34 -2.85
N GLN A 657 17.05 -5.18 -3.81
CA GLN A 657 16.93 -4.83 -5.23
C GLN A 657 15.77 -5.60 -5.85
N LYS A 658 15.36 -5.25 -7.05
CA LYS A 658 14.42 -6.05 -7.83
C LYS A 658 15.10 -6.53 -9.08
N ASP A 659 15.02 -7.83 -9.27
CA ASP A 659 15.59 -8.51 -10.43
C ASP A 659 14.81 -8.21 -11.73
#